data_08f58d7f5d51e51a27d8b572787c1ea7
#
_entry.id   08f58d7f5d51e51a27d8b572787c1ea7
#
_cell.length_a   1.000
_cell.length_b   1.000
_cell.length_c   1.000
_cell.angle_alpha   90.00
_cell.angle_beta   90.00
_cell.angle_gamma   90.00
#
_symmetry.space_group_name_H-M   'P 1'
#
loop_
_entity.id
_entity.type
_entity.pdbx_description
1 polymer ?
#
loop_
_entity_poly.entity_id
_entity_poly.type
_entity_poly.pdbx_seq_one_letter_code
_entity_poly.pdbx_strand_id
1 'polypeptide(L)'
;MRRLPRFVTLWLLCLLACFAKAQDVTAIWDFNDEAIADQLVAAAASTEPDTVINNGVTLVVEANGNAIEKVENGIKTEDGVTFKVQVQSDLDVVTVIGGEDFAFTIGGKSVKTAEISYTATKDDVENGYVTIINNGGSLVSISVVQKEAPKPLDPPALDSLTVNGIEYSAEALFGNAFKAELVIGYDVPLPSEQNPVSAKAKTGTITNIIYEGNDTKSTVIIEMSNGEQAVQYELTVTQIPSVKLTYYDTDGTTILGVGRREKGKTIEQFDVSDDAVKVKDGYKMRGWYHEPDGRLKYTVNDTVNTDINLYAFATIIEEASTSAIYNFDLTDTFFDPDNHEAFNPKGEGSGWASETHGWAFKDGNQIDLLVGPRATITLRLCQENQNDTIVFMSEAGDTLKVFNATVKEDGELVHYNYEGESGTLSLLIKTANEMKIHSVRIINTADANYDNIGNWYIVRPGDDGSFLEVLEMANTLNSSINSERIFIFLPNGTYDLGDAVETTISGHNISIIGQSADNTIIVNEPDYSLEGLGTADLLINDKVSSNLYLQDLTLKNNLDYYAADSQGAAAALNDLGDHTVGKNVRMLSHESTYYCMNNRAQSYWEDCDIHGTVDFICGGGDIRIHNSTLSLEPRSSNGGGTRMIVSPRTLTKFGHVFENCKVVDLAQGKGDWSFGRTWSNQPIAVYLNTTLDKFAENALIPTRWTEGGRTETDPFVFGEYNTMDIDGTNITPETNTIKIKSSFQTILTISQAAEFSYEKMFSANADKKWDPAKLTMQVAAPADANYAGGSVTWTAVEGAIAYALFQNDALITITDGTSYNIDVNPDLYRLTIRSANAQGGFGPEAHVAGTTGIQEVKRTMTKENVIYNLQGVRVKNPGKGIYIINGKKTVVR
;
A
#
# COMPACT_ATOMS: atom_id res chain seq x y z
N MET A 1 18.57 54.65 35.28
CA MET A 1 18.44 54.51 36.74
C MET A 1 17.47 53.35 37.04
N ARG A 2 17.99 52.40 37.79
CA ARG A 2 17.33 51.39 38.60
C ARG A 2 16.30 50.44 38.00
N ARG A 3 16.81 49.26 37.69
CA ARG A 3 16.09 47.97 37.64
C ARG A 3 15.45 47.69 39.02
N LEU A 4 14.20 47.21 39.03
CA LEU A 4 13.62 46.48 40.14
C LEU A 4 13.08 45.14 39.59
N PRO A 5 13.18 44.05 40.30
CA PRO A 5 13.17 42.69 39.77
C PRO A 5 11.75 42.09 39.62
N ARG A 6 11.57 41.48 38.47
CA ARG A 6 10.40 40.63 38.21
C ARG A 6 10.54 39.25 38.90
N PHE A 7 10.42 39.20 40.21
CA PHE A 7 10.50 37.95 40.98
C PHE A 7 9.36 37.72 41.96
N VAL A 8 8.26 38.48 41.91
CA VAL A 8 7.15 38.35 42.84
C VAL A 8 5.80 37.91 42.22
N THR A 9 5.70 37.78 40.88
CA THR A 9 4.43 37.48 40.23
C THR A 9 4.29 35.99 39.81
N LEU A 10 5.30 35.15 40.03
CA LEU A 10 5.26 33.73 39.68
C LEU A 10 4.86 32.79 40.86
N TRP A 11 4.77 33.34 42.05
CA TRP A 11 4.42 32.56 43.25
C TRP A 11 2.93 32.58 43.64
N LEU A 12 2.12 33.38 42.95
CA LEU A 12 0.68 33.45 43.23
C LEU A 12 -0.19 32.68 42.22
N LEU A 13 0.36 32.16 41.15
CA LEU A 13 -0.37 31.30 40.19
C LEU A 13 -0.15 29.80 40.40
N CYS A 14 0.82 29.41 41.22
CA CYS A 14 1.01 27.99 41.56
C CYS A 14 0.20 27.50 42.78
N LEU A 15 -0.56 28.37 43.42
CA LEU A 15 -1.35 28.00 44.64
C LEU A 15 -2.84 27.80 44.32
N LEU A 16 -3.29 27.87 43.09
CA LEU A 16 -4.71 27.69 42.70
C LEU A 16 -4.98 26.45 41.83
N ALA A 17 -4.01 25.57 41.69
CA ALA A 17 -4.17 24.34 40.91
C ALA A 17 -4.09 23.02 41.70
N CYS A 18 -4.13 23.08 43.02
CA CYS A 18 -4.07 21.90 43.87
C CYS A 18 -5.31 21.75 44.74
N PHE A 19 -6.49 21.67 44.21
CA PHE A 19 -7.63 21.00 44.80
C PHE A 19 -8.63 20.66 43.70
N ALA A 20 -8.31 19.66 42.90
CA ALA A 20 -9.38 18.88 42.32
C ALA A 20 -9.94 18.06 43.48
N LYS A 21 -11.08 18.49 44.04
CA LYS A 21 -11.83 17.65 44.99
C LYS A 21 -12.13 16.33 44.26
N ALA A 22 -11.68 15.24 44.86
CA ALA A 22 -12.21 13.94 44.55
C ALA A 22 -13.75 14.03 44.61
N GLN A 23 -14.43 13.62 43.57
CA GLN A 23 -15.88 13.68 43.51
C GLN A 23 -16.39 12.47 44.26
N ASP A 24 -17.01 12.71 45.47
CA ASP A 24 -17.63 11.65 46.24
C ASP A 24 -18.68 10.94 45.36
N VAL A 25 -18.59 9.64 45.22
CA VAL A 25 -19.57 8.84 44.51
C VAL A 25 -20.74 8.55 45.44
N THR A 26 -21.95 8.95 45.06
CA THR A 26 -23.15 8.66 45.81
C THR A 26 -24.03 7.69 45.04
N ALA A 27 -24.28 6.53 45.59
CA ALA A 27 -25.27 5.59 45.08
C ALA A 27 -26.44 5.53 46.10
N ILE A 28 -27.68 5.55 45.59
CA ILE A 28 -28.89 5.51 46.37
C ILE A 28 -29.81 4.45 45.75
N TRP A 29 -30.18 3.46 46.56
CA TRP A 29 -31.24 2.51 46.23
C TRP A 29 -32.49 2.94 47.00
N ASP A 30 -33.35 3.70 46.30
CA ASP A 30 -34.66 4.13 46.83
C ASP A 30 -35.67 3.03 46.55
N PHE A 31 -36.16 2.40 47.58
CA PHE A 31 -37.11 1.28 47.49
C PHE A 31 -38.56 1.72 47.24
N ASN A 32 -38.79 3.03 47.16
CA ASN A 32 -40.02 3.56 46.53
C ASN A 32 -39.96 3.57 45.02
N ASP A 33 -38.75 3.46 44.42
CA ASP A 33 -38.59 3.27 42.96
C ASP A 33 -39.09 1.87 42.58
N GLU A 34 -40.12 1.84 41.71
CA GLU A 34 -40.81 0.62 41.35
C GLU A 34 -39.87 -0.38 40.69
N ALA A 35 -38.92 0.08 39.88
CA ALA A 35 -37.97 -0.79 39.20
C ALA A 35 -36.98 -1.43 40.19
N ILE A 36 -36.49 -0.69 41.17
CA ILE A 36 -35.57 -1.20 42.21
C ILE A 36 -36.32 -2.17 43.11
N ALA A 37 -37.53 -1.81 43.56
CA ALA A 37 -38.34 -2.67 44.41
C ALA A 37 -38.70 -4.00 43.69
N ASP A 38 -39.01 -3.97 42.39
CA ASP A 38 -39.30 -5.17 41.61
C ASP A 38 -38.10 -6.08 41.49
N GLN A 39 -36.89 -5.53 41.30
CA GLN A 39 -35.66 -6.33 41.28
C GLN A 39 -35.43 -7.05 42.61
N LEU A 40 -35.67 -6.38 43.74
CA LEU A 40 -35.50 -6.95 45.09
C LEU A 40 -36.54 -8.04 45.37
N VAL A 41 -37.78 -7.84 44.95
CA VAL A 41 -38.84 -8.85 45.10
C VAL A 41 -38.52 -10.05 44.24
N ALA A 42 -37.98 -9.85 43.04
CA ALA A 42 -37.52 -10.93 42.15
C ALA A 42 -36.32 -11.69 42.78
N ALA A 43 -35.40 -10.96 43.44
CA ALA A 43 -34.25 -11.55 44.11
C ALA A 43 -34.67 -12.46 45.27
N ALA A 44 -35.77 -12.16 45.94
CA ALA A 44 -36.33 -13.01 47.02
C ALA A 44 -36.75 -14.41 46.51
N ALA A 45 -37.05 -14.56 45.24
CA ALA A 45 -37.38 -15.86 44.61
C ALA A 45 -36.15 -16.73 44.34
N SER A 46 -34.95 -16.20 44.52
CA SER A 46 -33.67 -16.88 44.28
C SER A 46 -33.04 -17.34 45.59
N THR A 47 -32.40 -18.49 45.55
CA THR A 47 -31.52 -18.97 46.64
C THR A 47 -30.08 -18.48 46.51
N GLU A 48 -29.75 -17.88 45.40
CA GLU A 48 -28.43 -17.27 45.15
C GLU A 48 -28.49 -15.75 45.39
N PRO A 49 -27.37 -15.12 45.79
CA PRO A 49 -27.30 -13.67 45.94
C PRO A 49 -27.62 -12.97 44.59
N ASP A 50 -28.40 -11.90 44.64
CA ASP A 50 -28.65 -11.03 43.47
C ASP A 50 -28.02 -9.68 43.68
N THR A 51 -27.81 -8.92 42.58
CA THR A 51 -27.10 -7.65 42.60
C THR A 51 -27.87 -6.53 41.93
N VAL A 52 -27.93 -5.38 42.58
CA VAL A 52 -28.50 -4.13 42.06
C VAL A 52 -27.40 -3.08 41.96
N ILE A 53 -27.08 -2.61 40.78
CA ILE A 53 -26.02 -1.64 40.57
C ILE A 53 -26.60 -0.23 40.39
N ASN A 54 -26.10 0.72 41.16
CA ASN A 54 -26.43 2.13 41.04
C ASN A 54 -25.15 2.96 41.04
N ASN A 55 -24.98 3.84 40.05
CA ASN A 55 -23.77 4.66 39.84
C ASN A 55 -22.45 3.87 39.92
N GLY A 56 -22.44 2.63 39.45
CA GLY A 56 -21.25 1.76 39.46
C GLY A 56 -20.95 1.12 40.82
N VAL A 57 -21.77 1.37 41.88
CA VAL A 57 -21.68 0.72 43.17
C VAL A 57 -22.66 -0.45 43.22
N THR A 58 -22.22 -1.54 43.81
CA THR A 58 -23.00 -2.78 43.90
C THR A 58 -23.69 -2.91 45.26
N LEU A 59 -24.98 -3.20 45.21
CA LEU A 59 -25.75 -3.72 46.35
C LEU A 59 -26.00 -5.21 46.08
N VAL A 60 -25.50 -6.07 46.95
CA VAL A 60 -25.80 -7.51 46.90
C VAL A 60 -26.95 -7.80 47.87
N VAL A 61 -27.94 -8.53 47.43
CA VAL A 61 -29.10 -8.94 48.21
C VAL A 61 -29.11 -10.44 48.39
N GLU A 62 -29.06 -10.87 49.62
CA GLU A 62 -29.12 -12.28 50.00
C GLU A 62 -30.42 -12.53 50.78
N ALA A 63 -31.45 -12.93 50.10
CA ALA A 63 -32.77 -13.19 50.70
C ALA A 63 -32.81 -14.55 51.44
N ASN A 64 -31.97 -15.52 51.00
CA ASN A 64 -31.86 -16.84 51.63
C ASN A 64 -33.21 -17.58 51.76
N GLY A 65 -34.14 -17.35 50.84
CA GLY A 65 -35.49 -17.91 50.82
C GLY A 65 -36.51 -17.13 51.66
N ASN A 66 -36.13 -15.98 52.25
CA ASN A 66 -37.02 -15.07 52.99
C ASN A 66 -37.76 -14.14 52.03
N ALA A 67 -38.99 -13.82 52.29
CA ALA A 67 -39.79 -12.97 51.44
C ALA A 67 -39.35 -11.49 51.51
N ILE A 68 -39.40 -10.83 50.35
CA ILE A 68 -39.28 -9.39 50.16
C ILE A 68 -40.59 -8.95 49.48
N GLU A 69 -41.32 -8.03 50.12
CA GLU A 69 -42.61 -7.55 49.62
C GLU A 69 -42.59 -6.03 49.45
N LYS A 70 -43.23 -5.52 48.44
CA LYS A 70 -43.47 -4.08 48.29
C LYS A 70 -44.53 -3.61 49.34
N VAL A 71 -44.26 -2.47 49.97
CA VAL A 71 -45.17 -1.78 50.86
C VAL A 71 -45.35 -0.35 50.38
N GLU A 72 -46.31 0.39 51.03
CA GLU A 72 -46.66 1.75 50.63
C GLU A 72 -45.45 2.71 50.60
N ASN A 73 -44.47 2.48 51.50
CA ASN A 73 -43.27 3.27 51.58
C ASN A 73 -42.05 2.33 51.62
N GLY A 74 -41.57 1.82 50.46
CA GLY A 74 -40.37 1.00 50.32
C GLY A 74 -40.66 -0.51 50.22
N ILE A 75 -39.80 -1.32 50.83
CA ILE A 75 -39.91 -2.78 50.88
C ILE A 75 -40.00 -3.28 52.29
N LYS A 76 -40.77 -4.37 52.54
CA LYS A 76 -40.77 -5.11 53.80
C LYS A 76 -40.09 -6.45 53.57
N THR A 77 -39.22 -6.84 54.46
CA THR A 77 -38.51 -8.12 54.37
C THR A 77 -38.82 -8.96 55.62
N GLU A 78 -38.72 -10.28 55.49
CA GLU A 78 -38.64 -11.18 56.61
C GLU A 78 -37.30 -11.04 57.33
N ASP A 79 -37.22 -11.50 58.61
CA ASP A 79 -36.00 -11.49 59.37
C ASP A 79 -34.90 -12.25 58.73
N GLY A 80 -33.67 -11.68 58.66
CA GLY A 80 -32.49 -12.33 58.15
C GLY A 80 -32.17 -12.06 56.68
N VAL A 81 -32.96 -11.25 55.97
CA VAL A 81 -32.55 -10.74 54.64
C VAL A 81 -31.34 -9.84 54.81
N THR A 82 -30.31 -10.10 54.06
CA THR A 82 -29.02 -9.41 54.14
C THR A 82 -28.78 -8.56 52.89
N PHE A 83 -28.39 -7.31 53.11
CA PHE A 83 -27.95 -6.37 52.09
C PHE A 83 -26.45 -6.09 52.29
N LYS A 84 -25.66 -6.24 51.25
CA LYS A 84 -24.23 -5.93 51.28
C LYS A 84 -23.93 -4.79 50.32
N VAL A 85 -23.54 -3.64 50.87
CA VAL A 85 -23.23 -2.42 50.13
C VAL A 85 -21.74 -2.37 49.87
N GLN A 86 -21.35 -2.31 48.62
CA GLN A 86 -19.95 -2.22 48.20
C GLN A 86 -19.29 -0.95 48.77
N VAL A 87 -18.14 -1.12 49.38
CA VAL A 87 -17.29 -0.04 49.89
C VAL A 87 -15.87 -0.20 49.44
N GLN A 88 -15.14 0.90 49.32
CA GLN A 88 -13.77 0.95 48.82
C GLN A 88 -12.81 1.62 49.80
N SER A 89 -13.34 2.37 50.76
CA SER A 89 -12.56 3.15 51.74
C SER A 89 -13.19 3.08 53.10
N ASP A 90 -12.37 3.15 54.15
CA ASP A 90 -12.80 3.30 55.53
C ASP A 90 -13.37 4.71 55.88
N LEU A 91 -13.49 5.53 54.82
CA LEU A 91 -14.19 6.82 54.86
C LEU A 91 -15.59 6.75 54.25
N ASP A 92 -15.94 5.64 53.59
CA ASP A 92 -17.25 5.46 52.97
C ASP A 92 -18.34 5.43 54.03
N VAL A 93 -19.45 6.10 53.72
CA VAL A 93 -20.57 6.19 54.66
C VAL A 93 -21.80 5.55 54.05
N VAL A 94 -22.27 4.47 54.65
CA VAL A 94 -23.53 3.80 54.30
C VAL A 94 -24.63 4.33 55.16
N THR A 95 -25.70 4.84 54.58
CA THR A 95 -26.90 5.31 55.26
C THR A 95 -28.09 4.41 54.96
N VAL A 96 -28.77 3.98 55.96
CA VAL A 96 -29.99 3.15 55.88
C VAL A 96 -31.18 3.93 56.47
N ILE A 97 -32.24 4.01 55.67
CA ILE A 97 -33.50 4.62 56.08
C ILE A 97 -34.55 3.52 56.14
N GLY A 98 -35.13 3.35 57.31
CA GLY A 98 -36.24 2.42 57.59
C GLY A 98 -37.59 3.13 57.69
N GLY A 99 -38.64 2.34 57.53
CA GLY A 99 -40.02 2.77 57.75
C GLY A 99 -40.48 2.53 59.21
N GLU A 100 -41.81 2.40 59.43
CA GLU A 100 -42.38 2.09 60.77
C GLU A 100 -42.00 0.64 61.13
N ASP A 101 -41.73 0.44 62.46
CA ASP A 101 -41.37 -0.88 62.99
C ASP A 101 -40.14 -1.58 62.49
N PHE A 102 -39.15 -0.82 62.10
CA PHE A 102 -37.94 -1.41 61.48
C PHE A 102 -36.82 -1.68 62.54
N ALA A 103 -36.10 -2.80 62.29
CA ALA A 103 -34.94 -3.16 63.09
C ALA A 103 -33.93 -3.83 62.18
N PHE A 104 -32.66 -3.45 62.31
CA PHE A 104 -31.59 -4.05 61.48
C PHE A 104 -30.26 -4.10 62.23
N THR A 105 -29.33 -4.86 61.72
CA THR A 105 -27.96 -4.93 62.21
C THR A 105 -27.04 -4.40 61.15
N ILE A 106 -26.17 -3.43 61.44
CA ILE A 106 -25.13 -2.89 60.57
C ILE A 106 -23.82 -2.84 61.36
N GLY A 107 -22.71 -3.31 60.77
CA GLY A 107 -21.42 -3.37 61.43
C GLY A 107 -21.49 -4.16 62.75
N GLY A 108 -22.27 -5.23 62.80
CA GLY A 108 -22.46 -6.08 63.96
C GLY A 108 -23.29 -5.43 65.11
N LYS A 109 -23.87 -4.23 64.91
CA LYS A 109 -24.71 -3.53 65.91
C LYS A 109 -26.17 -3.55 65.53
N SER A 110 -27.03 -4.06 66.42
CA SER A 110 -28.50 -3.97 66.23
C SER A 110 -29.00 -2.55 66.53
N VAL A 111 -29.79 -2.02 65.59
CA VAL A 111 -30.26 -0.65 65.56
C VAL A 111 -31.77 -0.63 65.36
N LYS A 112 -32.48 0.30 66.08
CA LYS A 112 -33.93 0.55 66.00
C LYS A 112 -34.19 2.04 65.85
N THR A 113 -33.62 2.65 64.78
CA THR A 113 -33.79 4.07 64.47
C THR A 113 -34.22 4.22 63.00
N ALA A 114 -35.09 5.20 62.70
CA ALA A 114 -35.58 5.41 61.35
C ALA A 114 -34.48 5.75 60.34
N GLU A 115 -33.34 6.22 60.81
CA GLU A 115 -32.17 6.51 59.90
C GLU A 115 -30.88 6.26 60.68
N ILE A 116 -29.89 5.66 60.02
CA ILE A 116 -28.53 5.54 60.53
C ILE A 116 -27.52 5.69 59.43
N SER A 117 -26.45 6.40 59.75
CA SER A 117 -25.25 6.43 58.92
C SER A 117 -24.12 5.65 59.58
N TYR A 118 -23.52 4.74 58.87
CA TYR A 118 -22.42 3.88 59.29
C TYR A 118 -21.20 4.15 58.42
N THR A 119 -20.10 4.55 59.04
CA THR A 119 -18.82 4.68 58.34
C THR A 119 -18.18 3.32 58.28
N ALA A 120 -17.77 2.91 57.07
CA ALA A 120 -17.10 1.64 56.83
C ALA A 120 -15.84 1.52 57.71
N THR A 121 -15.57 0.32 58.17
CA THR A 121 -14.33 -0.01 58.87
C THR A 121 -13.31 -0.60 57.95
N LYS A 122 -12.07 -0.75 58.39
CA LYS A 122 -11.04 -1.46 57.57
C LYS A 122 -11.44 -2.89 57.28
N ASP A 123 -12.10 -3.57 58.20
CA ASP A 123 -12.58 -4.94 58.00
C ASP A 123 -13.67 -4.99 56.93
N ASP A 124 -14.56 -3.98 56.87
CA ASP A 124 -15.59 -3.87 55.83
C ASP A 124 -14.94 -3.67 54.43
N VAL A 125 -13.88 -2.84 54.36
CA VAL A 125 -13.15 -2.58 53.10
C VAL A 125 -12.37 -3.82 52.66
N GLU A 126 -11.75 -4.56 53.60
CA GLU A 126 -11.07 -5.82 53.32
C GLU A 126 -12.05 -6.89 52.81
N ASN A 127 -13.26 -6.93 53.35
CA ASN A 127 -14.36 -7.79 52.91
C ASN A 127 -15.06 -7.28 51.63
N GLY A 128 -14.85 -6.04 51.25
CA GLY A 128 -15.45 -5.38 50.10
C GLY A 128 -16.86 -4.83 50.29
N TYR A 129 -17.49 -5.07 51.45
CA TYR A 129 -18.88 -4.70 51.71
C TYR A 129 -19.17 -4.36 53.17
N VAL A 130 -20.06 -3.37 53.39
CA VAL A 130 -20.76 -3.19 54.63
C VAL A 130 -22.02 -4.06 54.62
N THR A 131 -22.16 -4.92 55.59
CA THR A 131 -23.30 -5.86 55.69
C THR A 131 -24.41 -5.28 56.60
N ILE A 132 -25.63 -5.29 56.05
CA ILE A 132 -26.84 -4.86 56.70
C ILE A 132 -27.77 -6.08 56.78
N ILE A 133 -28.16 -6.49 58.00
CA ILE A 133 -29.10 -7.60 58.15
C ILE A 133 -30.41 -6.97 58.64
N ASN A 134 -31.48 -7.17 57.90
CA ASN A 134 -32.80 -6.72 58.31
C ASN A 134 -33.38 -7.74 59.31
N ASN A 135 -33.77 -7.22 60.49
CA ASN A 135 -34.32 -8.01 61.60
C ASN A 135 -35.84 -7.75 61.78
N GLY A 136 -36.50 -7.38 60.71
CA GLY A 136 -37.94 -7.11 60.58
C GLY A 136 -38.25 -5.65 60.24
N GLY A 137 -39.50 -5.37 59.84
CA GLY A 137 -39.94 -4.05 59.40
C GLY A 137 -39.68 -3.69 57.96
N SER A 138 -39.96 -2.43 57.63
CA SER A 138 -39.79 -1.95 56.25
C SER A 138 -38.54 -1.10 56.13
N LEU A 139 -37.91 -1.19 54.89
CA LEU A 139 -36.80 -0.38 54.42
C LEU A 139 -37.28 0.60 53.40
N VAL A 140 -36.85 1.87 53.48
CA VAL A 140 -37.18 2.93 52.52
C VAL A 140 -36.04 3.12 51.52
N SER A 141 -34.81 3.20 52.02
CA SER A 141 -33.64 3.30 51.12
C SER A 141 -32.36 2.85 51.80
N ILE A 142 -31.40 2.48 50.94
CA ILE A 142 -30.00 2.33 51.31
C ILE A 142 -29.19 3.28 50.42
N SER A 143 -28.25 4.00 50.98
CA SER A 143 -27.35 4.84 50.19
C SER A 143 -25.91 4.70 50.66
N VAL A 144 -24.99 4.99 49.81
CA VAL A 144 -23.57 5.07 50.15
C VAL A 144 -22.93 6.29 49.51
N VAL A 145 -22.16 7.00 50.31
CA VAL A 145 -21.23 8.02 49.80
C VAL A 145 -19.84 7.41 49.88
N GLN A 146 -19.33 7.03 48.73
CA GLN A 146 -17.98 6.54 48.63
C GLN A 146 -17.03 7.73 48.60
N LYS A 147 -16.18 7.84 49.57
CA LYS A 147 -15.12 8.84 49.64
C LYS A 147 -13.85 8.19 49.21
N GLU A 148 -13.32 8.68 48.09
CA GLU A 148 -11.98 8.24 47.68
C GLU A 148 -11.02 8.51 48.86
N ALA A 149 -10.34 7.45 49.28
CA ALA A 149 -9.13 7.61 50.08
C ALA A 149 -8.17 8.51 49.29
N PRO A 150 -7.36 9.35 49.89
CA PRO A 150 -6.37 10.10 49.15
C PRO A 150 -5.57 9.11 48.31
N LYS A 151 -5.88 9.12 47.05
CA LYS A 151 -5.22 8.25 46.04
C LYS A 151 -3.74 8.54 46.15
N PRO A 152 -2.87 7.54 46.24
CA PRO A 152 -1.44 7.78 46.08
C PRO A 152 -1.25 8.65 44.85
N LEU A 153 -0.49 9.70 44.96
CA LEU A 153 -0.24 10.60 43.83
C LEU A 153 0.16 9.74 42.65
N ASP A 154 -0.55 9.87 41.55
CA ASP A 154 -0.19 9.16 40.31
C ASP A 154 1.27 9.48 40.02
N PRO A 155 2.08 8.48 39.61
CA PRO A 155 3.45 8.71 39.22
C PRO A 155 3.53 9.87 38.23
N PRO A 156 4.57 10.70 38.25
CA PRO A 156 4.74 11.77 37.28
C PRO A 156 4.73 11.15 35.86
N ALA A 157 3.92 11.70 34.99
CA ALA A 157 3.79 11.23 33.63
C ALA A 157 3.70 12.39 32.65
N LEU A 158 4.37 12.26 31.52
CA LEU A 158 4.30 13.19 30.42
C LEU A 158 3.00 12.97 29.63
N ASP A 159 2.36 14.04 29.17
CA ASP A 159 1.20 14.02 28.27
C ASP A 159 1.65 14.12 26.82
N SER A 160 2.40 15.16 26.51
CA SER A 160 2.92 15.40 25.17
C SER A 160 4.22 16.17 25.18
N LEU A 161 4.91 16.10 24.06
CA LEU A 161 6.15 16.83 23.80
C LEU A 161 6.05 17.45 22.41
N THR A 162 6.29 18.75 22.31
CA THR A 162 6.36 19.46 21.04
C THR A 162 7.80 19.65 20.64
N VAL A 163 8.17 19.10 19.50
CA VAL A 163 9.51 19.25 18.90
C VAL A 163 9.36 19.96 17.56
N ASN A 164 10.03 21.09 17.40
CA ASN A 164 9.95 21.91 16.16
C ASN A 164 8.51 22.25 15.73
N GLY A 165 7.62 22.49 16.69
CA GLY A 165 6.22 22.83 16.42
C GLY A 165 5.30 21.64 16.17
N ILE A 166 5.82 20.43 16.11
CA ILE A 166 5.03 19.19 15.97
C ILE A 166 4.80 18.60 17.36
N GLU A 167 3.55 18.42 17.73
CA GLU A 167 3.18 17.81 19.00
C GLU A 167 3.11 16.29 18.88
N TYR A 168 3.78 15.61 19.77
CA TYR A 168 3.80 14.14 19.89
C TYR A 168 3.19 13.77 21.24
N SER A 169 2.27 12.83 21.28
CA SER A 169 1.83 12.28 22.57
C SER A 169 2.95 11.47 23.20
N ALA A 170 3.07 11.53 24.53
CA ALA A 170 4.07 10.75 25.25
C ALA A 170 3.91 9.23 25.00
N GLU A 171 2.68 8.77 24.85
CA GLU A 171 2.37 7.37 24.53
C GLU A 171 2.93 6.97 23.15
N ALA A 172 2.82 7.83 22.14
CA ALA A 172 3.35 7.57 20.80
C ALA A 172 4.88 7.58 20.75
N LEU A 173 5.53 8.48 21.54
CA LEU A 173 6.99 8.58 21.57
C LEU A 173 7.62 7.51 22.46
N PHE A 174 7.14 7.37 23.67
CA PHE A 174 7.80 6.59 24.72
C PHE A 174 7.12 5.25 24.98
N GLY A 175 5.84 5.11 24.62
CA GLY A 175 5.05 3.94 25.00
C GLY A 175 5.09 3.70 26.51
N ASN A 176 5.56 2.54 26.93
CA ASN A 176 5.80 2.20 28.33
C ASN A 176 7.27 2.39 28.78
N ALA A 177 8.07 3.08 28.01
CA ALA A 177 9.49 3.33 28.32
C ALA A 177 9.68 4.80 28.71
N PHE A 178 10.83 5.10 29.31
CA PHE A 178 11.26 6.46 29.62
C PHE A 178 12.31 6.97 28.62
N LYS A 179 12.60 6.20 27.59
CA LYS A 179 13.54 6.54 26.53
C LYS A 179 12.90 6.31 25.17
N ALA A 180 13.06 7.28 24.29
CA ALA A 180 12.58 7.26 22.92
C ALA A 180 13.61 7.81 21.96
N GLU A 181 13.45 7.49 20.70
CA GLU A 181 14.23 8.05 19.61
C GLU A 181 13.29 8.70 18.60
N LEU A 182 13.66 9.88 18.14
CA LEU A 182 12.97 10.63 17.09
C LEU A 182 13.98 10.97 16.00
N VAL A 183 13.61 10.73 14.77
CA VAL A 183 14.42 11.13 13.62
C VAL A 183 13.73 12.33 12.98
N ILE A 184 14.48 13.39 12.75
CA ILE A 184 14.00 14.62 12.11
C ILE A 184 14.71 14.85 10.78
N GLY A 185 14.10 15.67 9.91
CA GLY A 185 14.68 16.03 8.63
C GLY A 185 16.04 16.72 8.78
N TYR A 186 16.85 16.64 7.76
CA TYR A 186 18.18 17.24 7.73
C TYR A 186 18.17 18.77 7.78
N ASP A 187 17.05 19.39 7.42
CA ASP A 187 16.78 20.83 7.40
C ASP A 187 16.07 21.32 8.66
N VAL A 188 15.67 20.41 9.53
CA VAL A 188 14.97 20.70 10.77
C VAL A 188 16.00 20.86 11.90
N PRO A 189 16.03 21.97 12.63
CA PRO A 189 17.04 22.19 13.67
C PRO A 189 16.89 21.22 14.83
N LEU A 190 18.02 20.75 15.34
CA LEU A 190 18.04 19.91 16.55
C LEU A 190 17.53 20.67 17.77
N PRO A 191 16.81 20.02 18.68
CA PRO A 191 16.46 20.61 19.97
C PRO A 191 17.70 21.06 20.75
N SER A 192 17.63 22.27 21.28
CA SER A 192 18.69 22.89 22.07
C SER A 192 18.13 24.02 22.95
N GLU A 193 18.97 24.69 23.74
CA GLU A 193 18.54 25.88 24.48
C GLU A 193 18.04 27.01 23.56
N GLN A 194 18.55 27.09 22.32
CA GLN A 194 18.16 28.06 21.30
C GLN A 194 16.92 27.62 20.51
N ASN A 195 16.67 26.32 20.46
CA ASN A 195 15.51 25.69 19.82
C ASN A 195 14.84 24.73 20.79
N PRO A 196 14.18 25.25 21.87
CA PRO A 196 13.70 24.44 22.95
C PRO A 196 12.46 23.62 22.56
N VAL A 197 12.35 22.45 23.14
CA VAL A 197 11.10 21.68 23.11
C VAL A 197 10.11 22.26 24.13
N SER A 198 8.81 22.02 23.88
CA SER A 198 7.75 22.28 24.84
C SER A 198 7.17 20.97 25.33
N ALA A 199 7.16 20.75 26.64
CA ALA A 199 6.66 19.54 27.23
C ALA A 199 5.41 19.82 28.09
N LYS A 200 4.44 18.92 28.11
CA LYS A 200 3.21 19.01 28.89
C LYS A 200 3.07 17.79 29.78
N ALA A 201 2.87 18.02 31.06
CA ALA A 201 2.67 16.97 32.04
C ALA A 201 1.21 16.48 32.02
N LYS A 202 1.03 15.17 32.09
CA LYS A 202 -0.24 14.51 32.37
C LYS A 202 -0.49 14.45 33.88
N THR A 203 0.54 14.08 34.63
CA THR A 203 0.54 14.05 36.10
C THR A 203 1.89 14.55 36.61
N GLY A 204 1.93 15.17 37.77
CA GLY A 204 3.14 15.81 38.31
C GLY A 204 3.50 17.12 37.60
N THR A 205 4.70 17.58 37.79
CA THR A 205 5.26 18.82 37.23
C THR A 205 6.60 18.56 36.54
N ILE A 206 6.86 19.27 35.45
CA ILE A 206 8.16 19.27 34.79
C ILE A 206 9.08 20.17 35.60
N THR A 207 10.17 19.63 36.12
CA THR A 207 11.12 20.34 36.98
C THR A 207 12.31 20.89 36.22
N ASN A 208 12.68 20.22 35.12
CA ASN A 208 13.80 20.64 34.27
C ASN A 208 13.69 20.04 32.86
N ILE A 209 14.35 20.70 31.90
CA ILE A 209 14.60 20.17 30.55
C ILE A 209 16.07 20.46 30.22
N ILE A 210 16.84 19.39 29.94
CA ILE A 210 18.27 19.46 29.69
C ILE A 210 18.52 19.01 28.25
N TYR A 211 19.46 19.66 27.57
CA TYR A 211 19.88 19.34 26.21
C TYR A 211 21.33 18.91 26.22
N GLU A 212 21.58 17.72 25.68
CA GLU A 212 22.93 17.18 25.47
C GLU A 212 23.07 16.70 24.03
N GLY A 213 24.20 16.90 23.40
CA GLY A 213 24.38 16.37 22.05
C GLY A 213 25.52 16.98 21.24
N ASN A 214 25.45 16.79 19.94
CA ASN A 214 26.39 17.31 18.96
C ASN A 214 25.63 17.77 17.70
N ASP A 215 26.33 18.10 16.63
CA ASP A 215 25.77 18.68 15.41
C ASP A 215 24.74 17.80 14.68
N THR A 216 24.65 16.52 14.99
CA THR A 216 23.74 15.57 14.31
C THR A 216 22.77 14.86 15.26
N LYS A 217 22.94 15.06 16.55
CA LYS A 217 22.16 14.38 17.57
C LYS A 217 21.96 15.24 18.80
N SER A 218 20.75 15.34 19.28
CA SER A 218 20.39 15.98 20.53
C SER A 218 19.65 14.99 21.43
N THR A 219 20.02 14.93 22.70
CA THR A 219 19.28 14.22 23.73
C THR A 219 18.57 15.22 24.60
N VAL A 220 17.26 15.16 24.62
CA VAL A 220 16.39 15.97 25.46
C VAL A 220 16.03 15.17 26.68
N ILE A 221 16.43 15.64 27.86
CA ILE A 221 16.13 15.01 29.15
C ILE A 221 15.07 15.85 29.86
N ILE A 222 13.93 15.27 30.14
CA ILE A 222 12.81 15.92 30.80
C ILE A 222 12.66 15.30 32.19
N GLU A 223 12.94 16.10 33.21
CA GLU A 223 12.80 15.71 34.60
C GLU A 223 11.43 16.12 35.13
N MET A 224 10.76 15.21 35.80
CA MET A 224 9.41 15.41 36.35
C MET A 224 9.32 14.92 37.77
N SER A 225 8.52 15.60 38.62
CA SER A 225 8.25 15.18 40.00
C SER A 225 6.81 15.49 40.38
N ASN A 226 6.26 14.67 41.27
CA ASN A 226 4.99 14.96 41.99
C ASN A 226 5.24 15.32 43.46
N GLY A 227 6.51 15.54 43.85
CA GLY A 227 6.92 15.81 45.21
C GLY A 227 7.32 14.58 46.03
N GLU A 228 6.81 13.40 45.68
CA GLU A 228 7.13 12.12 46.34
C GLU A 228 7.98 11.20 45.42
N GLN A 229 7.73 11.29 44.13
CA GLN A 229 8.42 10.49 43.12
C GLN A 229 9.01 11.42 42.05
N ALA A 230 10.08 10.99 41.43
CA ALA A 230 10.68 11.65 40.31
C ALA A 230 10.87 10.65 39.16
N VAL A 231 10.61 11.10 37.95
CA VAL A 231 10.88 10.33 36.71
C VAL A 231 11.64 11.19 35.72
N GLN A 232 12.34 10.54 34.83
CA GLN A 232 13.12 11.19 33.79
C GLN A 232 12.79 10.56 32.45
N TYR A 233 12.37 11.39 31.50
CA TYR A 233 12.19 10.99 30.10
C TYR A 233 13.40 11.44 29.28
N GLU A 234 13.91 10.56 28.45
CA GLU A 234 15.06 10.83 27.58
C GLU A 234 14.64 10.63 26.12
N LEU A 235 14.55 11.71 25.37
CA LEU A 235 14.30 11.69 23.95
C LEU A 235 15.61 11.95 23.19
N THR A 236 16.07 10.96 22.45
CA THR A 236 17.18 11.14 21.51
C THR A 236 16.62 11.58 20.16
N VAL A 237 16.92 12.80 19.77
CA VAL A 237 16.58 13.33 18.45
C VAL A 237 17.80 13.25 17.56
N THR A 238 17.70 12.50 16.49
CA THR A 238 18.76 12.35 15.50
C THR A 238 18.34 13.04 14.21
N GLN A 239 19.17 13.95 13.74
CA GLN A 239 18.95 14.58 12.43
C GLN A 239 19.41 13.60 11.35
N ILE A 240 18.57 13.45 10.32
CA ILE A 240 18.93 12.63 9.17
C ILE A 240 20.20 13.20 8.53
N PRO A 241 21.23 12.37 8.30
CA PRO A 241 22.43 12.82 7.63
C PRO A 241 22.12 13.39 6.26
N SER A 242 22.61 14.56 5.93
CA SER A 242 22.48 15.16 4.61
C SER A 242 23.79 15.12 3.84
N VAL A 243 23.66 15.12 2.54
CA VAL A 243 24.75 15.27 1.59
C VAL A 243 24.59 16.59 0.84
N LYS A 244 25.69 17.15 0.42
CA LYS A 244 25.75 18.39 -0.32
C LYS A 244 25.78 18.08 -1.81
N LEU A 245 24.92 18.77 -2.57
CA LEU A 245 24.93 18.79 -4.02
C LEU A 245 25.49 20.12 -4.49
N THR A 246 26.56 20.11 -5.27
CA THR A 246 27.14 21.33 -5.85
C THR A 246 26.96 21.30 -7.36
N TYR A 247 26.27 22.27 -7.89
CA TYR A 247 25.94 22.39 -9.32
C TYR A 247 26.93 23.31 -10.01
N TYR A 248 27.58 22.77 -11.04
CA TYR A 248 28.56 23.52 -11.85
C TYR A 248 28.00 23.81 -13.24
N ASP A 249 28.32 24.97 -13.77
CA ASP A 249 28.01 25.35 -15.15
C ASP A 249 28.81 24.47 -16.16
N THR A 250 28.51 24.61 -17.44
CA THR A 250 29.16 23.88 -18.54
C THR A 250 30.68 24.13 -18.64
N ASP A 251 31.20 25.12 -17.97
CA ASP A 251 32.66 25.37 -17.85
C ASP A 251 33.35 24.45 -16.81
N GLY A 252 32.59 23.66 -16.06
CA GLY A 252 33.08 22.76 -15.03
C GLY A 252 33.64 23.44 -13.77
N THR A 253 33.55 24.76 -13.67
CA THR A 253 34.20 25.56 -12.59
C THR A 253 33.28 26.57 -11.92
N THR A 254 32.36 27.16 -12.67
CA THR A 254 31.40 28.14 -12.14
C THR A 254 30.29 27.41 -11.37
N ILE A 255 30.15 27.72 -10.08
CA ILE A 255 29.08 27.16 -9.24
C ILE A 255 27.80 27.95 -9.48
N LEU A 256 26.76 27.25 -9.94
CA LEU A 256 25.41 27.76 -10.16
C LEU A 256 24.55 27.69 -8.91
N GLY A 257 24.76 26.69 -8.07
CA GLY A 257 23.98 26.51 -6.86
C GLY A 257 24.54 25.42 -5.96
N VAL A 258 23.98 25.35 -4.75
CA VAL A 258 24.27 24.30 -3.78
C VAL A 258 22.97 23.87 -3.15
N GLY A 259 22.67 22.59 -3.26
CA GLY A 259 21.55 21.96 -2.60
C GLY A 259 21.98 21.02 -1.47
N ARG A 260 21.03 20.50 -0.76
CA ARG A 260 21.22 19.42 0.21
C ARG A 260 20.11 18.39 0.07
N ARG A 261 20.45 17.15 0.29
CA ARG A 261 19.51 16.03 0.30
C ARG A 261 19.76 15.14 1.50
N GLU A 262 18.73 14.47 1.92
CA GLU A 262 18.85 13.41 2.88
C GLU A 262 19.76 12.31 2.33
N LYS A 263 20.74 11.91 3.13
CA LYS A 263 21.65 10.82 2.76
C LYS A 263 20.88 9.51 2.55
N GLY A 264 21.07 8.87 1.41
CA GLY A 264 20.41 7.62 1.07
C GLY A 264 19.05 7.80 0.38
N LYS A 265 18.65 9.03 0.06
CA LYS A 265 17.46 9.32 -0.74
C LYS A 265 17.80 9.72 -2.16
N THR A 266 16.79 9.70 -2.99
CA THR A 266 16.86 10.15 -4.38
C THR A 266 16.94 11.69 -4.44
N ILE A 267 17.38 12.21 -5.57
CA ILE A 267 17.45 13.64 -5.80
C ILE A 267 16.05 14.26 -5.89
N GLU A 268 15.04 13.52 -6.40
CA GLU A 268 13.65 13.94 -6.67
C GLU A 268 13.55 15.12 -7.66
N GLN A 269 14.29 16.17 -7.42
CA GLN A 269 14.35 17.36 -8.27
C GLN A 269 15.73 18.02 -8.12
N PHE A 270 16.28 18.54 -9.21
CA PHE A 270 17.51 19.34 -9.15
C PHE A 270 17.21 20.75 -8.60
N ASP A 271 18.13 21.26 -7.76
CA ASP A 271 17.97 22.57 -7.12
C ASP A 271 18.27 23.75 -8.07
N VAL A 272 18.86 23.45 -9.21
CA VAL A 272 19.22 24.43 -10.24
C VAL A 272 18.46 24.06 -11.50
N SER A 273 17.65 25.00 -12.01
CA SER A 273 16.92 24.82 -13.26
C SER A 273 17.86 24.87 -14.47
N ASP A 274 17.50 24.17 -15.51
CA ASP A 274 18.28 24.17 -16.77
C ASP A 274 18.44 25.57 -17.37
N ASP A 275 17.48 26.47 -17.14
CA ASP A 275 17.56 27.86 -17.58
C ASP A 275 18.68 28.67 -16.91
N ALA A 276 19.17 28.24 -15.75
CA ALA A 276 20.27 28.88 -15.04
C ALA A 276 21.64 28.55 -15.65
N VAL A 277 21.71 27.49 -16.48
CA VAL A 277 22.94 27.03 -17.13
C VAL A 277 23.26 27.91 -18.33
N LYS A 278 24.49 28.39 -18.41
CA LYS A 278 24.94 29.15 -19.56
C LYS A 278 25.35 28.25 -20.70
N VAL A 279 24.44 28.05 -21.59
CA VAL A 279 24.68 27.25 -22.79
C VAL A 279 25.13 28.15 -23.91
N LYS A 280 26.18 27.76 -24.64
CA LYS A 280 26.69 28.47 -25.80
C LYS A 280 25.64 28.46 -26.94
N ASP A 281 25.60 29.53 -27.73
CA ASP A 281 24.73 29.58 -28.92
C ASP A 281 24.96 28.33 -29.82
N GLY A 282 23.87 27.70 -30.18
CA GLY A 282 23.92 26.43 -30.96
C GLY A 282 24.15 25.19 -30.11
N TYR A 283 24.13 25.28 -28.79
CA TYR A 283 24.22 24.13 -27.87
C TYR A 283 22.93 23.99 -27.06
N LYS A 284 22.59 22.79 -26.66
CA LYS A 284 21.47 22.48 -25.75
C LYS A 284 22.00 21.73 -24.53
N MET A 285 21.52 22.07 -23.37
CA MET A 285 21.81 21.34 -22.14
C MET A 285 21.25 19.92 -22.24
N ARG A 286 22.02 18.93 -21.80
CA ARG A 286 21.68 17.50 -21.84
C ARG A 286 21.37 16.92 -20.46
N GLY A 287 21.60 17.72 -19.41
CA GLY A 287 21.35 17.33 -18.03
C GLY A 287 22.57 17.52 -17.13
N TRP A 288 22.48 16.89 -15.99
CA TRP A 288 23.50 16.96 -14.93
C TRP A 288 24.33 15.65 -14.92
N TYR A 289 25.63 15.76 -14.80
CA TYR A 289 26.58 14.66 -14.94
C TYR A 289 27.59 14.62 -13.80
N HIS A 290 28.18 13.42 -13.56
CA HIS A 290 29.23 13.24 -12.56
C HIS A 290 30.53 13.95 -12.95
N GLU A 291 30.78 14.03 -14.23
CA GLU A 291 32.01 14.58 -14.78
C GLU A 291 31.72 15.73 -15.74
N PRO A 292 32.58 16.73 -15.81
CA PRO A 292 32.36 17.87 -16.70
C PRO A 292 32.39 17.55 -18.19
N ASP A 293 32.89 16.38 -18.56
CA ASP A 293 32.91 15.87 -19.95
C ASP A 293 31.65 15.10 -20.36
N GLY A 294 30.61 15.08 -19.48
CA GLY A 294 29.34 14.46 -19.80
C GLY A 294 29.30 12.94 -19.56
N ARG A 295 30.25 12.37 -18.82
CA ARG A 295 30.19 10.98 -18.40
C ARG A 295 29.29 10.80 -17.17
N LEU A 296 28.55 9.69 -17.15
CA LEU A 296 27.67 9.27 -16.06
C LEU A 296 26.64 10.36 -15.71
N LYS A 297 25.51 10.31 -16.41
CA LYS A 297 24.39 11.23 -16.19
C LYS A 297 23.71 10.97 -14.86
N TYR A 298 23.49 12.01 -14.08
CA TYR A 298 22.61 11.95 -12.93
C TYR A 298 21.16 12.01 -13.36
N THR A 299 20.33 11.22 -12.69
CA THR A 299 18.88 11.30 -12.79
C THR A 299 18.27 11.72 -11.47
N VAL A 300 17.04 12.19 -11.48
CA VAL A 300 16.29 12.53 -10.26
C VAL A 300 16.07 11.33 -9.33
N ASN A 301 16.34 10.13 -9.83
CA ASN A 301 16.21 8.88 -9.05
C ASN A 301 17.53 8.40 -8.46
N ASP A 302 18.63 9.09 -8.75
CA ASP A 302 19.91 8.68 -8.21
C ASP A 302 19.96 8.91 -6.71
N THR A 303 20.27 7.85 -5.98
CA THR A 303 20.40 7.87 -4.54
C THR A 303 21.73 8.47 -4.13
N VAL A 304 21.73 9.52 -3.30
CA VAL A 304 22.92 10.23 -2.90
C VAL A 304 23.40 9.84 -1.51
N ASN A 305 24.61 9.30 -1.42
CA ASN A 305 25.19 8.81 -0.17
C ASN A 305 26.38 9.63 0.32
N THR A 306 26.96 10.45 -0.53
CA THR A 306 28.11 11.33 -0.26
C THR A 306 27.87 12.69 -0.89
N ASP A 307 28.64 13.68 -0.51
CA ASP A 307 28.67 14.95 -1.21
C ASP A 307 29.04 14.71 -2.67
N ILE A 308 28.27 15.31 -3.58
CA ILE A 308 28.42 15.14 -5.02
C ILE A 308 28.54 16.48 -5.74
N ASN A 309 29.27 16.45 -6.83
CA ASN A 309 29.34 17.54 -7.80
C ASN A 309 28.50 17.13 -9.02
N LEU A 310 27.67 18.05 -9.47
CA LEU A 310 26.80 17.92 -10.61
C LEU A 310 27.25 18.92 -11.65
N TYR A 311 27.67 18.44 -12.82
CA TYR A 311 28.16 19.28 -13.89
C TYR A 311 27.10 19.37 -14.98
N ALA A 312 26.74 20.60 -15.35
CA ALA A 312 25.89 20.82 -16.52
C ALA A 312 26.69 20.43 -17.77
N PHE A 313 26.08 19.65 -18.61
CA PHE A 313 26.67 19.25 -19.90
C PHE A 313 25.78 19.66 -21.05
N ALA A 314 26.35 20.25 -22.08
CA ALA A 314 25.66 20.73 -23.26
C ALA A 314 26.36 20.25 -24.52
N THR A 315 25.55 19.86 -25.53
CA THR A 315 26.04 19.51 -26.86
C THR A 315 25.41 20.39 -27.92
N ILE A 316 25.99 20.36 -29.13
CA ILE A 316 25.49 21.11 -30.27
C ILE A 316 24.02 20.76 -30.54
N ILE A 317 23.20 21.76 -30.85
CA ILE A 317 21.86 21.59 -31.42
C ILE A 317 22.09 21.49 -32.92
N GLU A 318 21.88 20.31 -33.48
CA GLU A 318 21.76 20.15 -34.93
C GLU A 318 20.28 20.18 -35.30
N GLU A 319 19.93 20.77 -36.43
CA GLU A 319 18.54 20.82 -36.92
C GLU A 319 17.99 19.40 -37.21
N ALA A 320 18.88 18.42 -37.30
CA ALA A 320 18.60 17.02 -37.53
C ALA A 320 18.27 16.19 -36.27
N SER A 321 18.17 16.81 -35.10
CA SER A 321 17.98 16.11 -33.80
C SER A 321 16.51 15.88 -33.45
N THR A 322 15.57 16.12 -34.34
CA THR A 322 14.14 15.85 -34.07
C THR A 322 13.84 14.38 -34.19
N SER A 323 13.15 13.82 -33.21
CA SER A 323 12.59 12.47 -33.34
C SER A 323 11.56 12.45 -34.46
N ALA A 324 11.53 11.38 -35.21
CA ALA A 324 10.67 11.25 -36.39
C ALA A 324 10.02 9.87 -36.47
N ILE A 325 8.78 9.82 -36.86
CA ILE A 325 8.04 8.58 -37.10
C ILE A 325 7.52 8.62 -38.55
N TYR A 326 7.95 7.64 -39.35
CA TYR A 326 7.48 7.44 -40.71
C TYR A 326 6.70 6.13 -40.76
N ASN A 327 5.41 6.20 -41.02
CA ASN A 327 4.57 5.02 -41.16
C ASN A 327 4.07 4.90 -42.59
N PHE A 328 4.43 3.81 -43.21
CA PHE A 328 4.10 3.52 -44.60
C PHE A 328 2.94 2.52 -44.73
N ASP A 329 2.41 2.05 -43.60
CA ASP A 329 1.30 1.09 -43.60
C ASP A 329 -0.07 1.72 -43.86
N LEU A 330 -0.19 3.02 -43.66
CA LEU A 330 -1.50 3.68 -43.71
C LEU A 330 -1.84 4.11 -45.12
N THR A 331 -2.97 3.69 -45.60
CA THR A 331 -3.52 3.97 -46.94
C THR A 331 -3.75 5.47 -47.20
N ASP A 332 -3.70 6.32 -46.18
CA ASP A 332 -4.06 7.74 -46.32
C ASP A 332 -2.89 8.71 -46.07
N THR A 333 -1.71 8.23 -45.77
CA THR A 333 -0.55 9.11 -45.58
C THR A 333 0.30 9.14 -46.87
N PHE A 334 0.20 10.24 -47.56
CA PHE A 334 1.14 10.56 -48.61
C PHE A 334 2.50 10.85 -47.99
N PHE A 335 3.43 9.93 -48.15
CA PHE A 335 4.82 10.14 -47.80
C PHE A 335 5.55 10.74 -48.99
N ASP A 336 6.06 11.94 -48.85
CA ASP A 336 6.90 12.61 -49.83
C ASP A 336 8.36 12.57 -49.33
N PRO A 337 9.21 11.69 -49.89
CA PRO A 337 10.60 11.60 -49.45
C PRO A 337 11.41 12.87 -49.67
N ASP A 338 10.97 13.74 -50.58
CA ASP A 338 11.66 15.00 -50.89
C ASP A 338 11.40 16.07 -49.79
N ASN A 339 10.42 15.84 -48.92
CA ASN A 339 10.05 16.75 -47.84
C ASN A 339 10.34 16.19 -46.43
N HIS A 340 11.04 15.07 -46.34
CA HIS A 340 11.39 14.44 -45.07
C HIS A 340 12.90 14.45 -44.84
N GLU A 341 13.38 15.37 -44.02
CA GLU A 341 14.83 15.61 -43.84
C GLU A 341 15.53 14.41 -43.15
N ALA A 342 14.80 13.67 -42.29
CA ALA A 342 15.38 12.61 -41.47
C ALA A 342 15.36 11.21 -42.15
N PHE A 343 14.67 11.02 -43.28
CA PHE A 343 14.56 9.76 -43.99
C PHE A 343 14.83 9.98 -45.47
N ASN A 344 15.92 9.45 -45.95
CA ASN A 344 16.34 9.66 -47.34
C ASN A 344 16.67 8.32 -48.03
N PRO A 345 15.70 7.69 -48.70
CA PRO A 345 15.93 6.45 -49.42
C PRO A 345 16.69 6.70 -50.74
N LYS A 346 17.70 5.88 -51.01
CA LYS A 346 18.55 5.97 -52.21
C LYS A 346 18.62 4.64 -52.95
N GLY A 347 18.68 4.72 -54.25
CA GLY A 347 18.86 3.59 -55.13
C GLY A 347 17.71 3.39 -56.13
N GLU A 348 18.02 2.78 -57.31
CA GLU A 348 17.01 2.54 -58.34
C GLU A 348 15.96 1.53 -57.86
N GLY A 349 14.68 1.84 -58.05
CA GLY A 349 13.58 0.94 -57.79
C GLY A 349 13.18 0.86 -56.31
N SER A 350 13.67 1.76 -55.44
CA SER A 350 13.03 1.98 -54.16
C SER A 350 11.75 2.80 -54.35
N GLY A 351 10.70 2.49 -53.59
CA GLY A 351 9.47 3.22 -53.70
C GLY A 351 8.32 2.62 -52.90
N TRP A 352 7.25 3.37 -52.75
CA TRP A 352 6.06 2.92 -52.06
C TRP A 352 5.33 1.81 -52.81
N ALA A 353 5.02 0.72 -52.16
CA ALA A 353 4.31 -0.42 -52.70
C ALA A 353 2.86 -0.46 -52.21
N SER A 354 1.94 0.15 -52.98
CA SER A 354 0.55 0.36 -52.63
C SER A 354 -0.27 -0.92 -52.36
N GLU A 355 0.12 -2.04 -52.96
CA GLU A 355 -0.64 -3.28 -52.86
C GLU A 355 -0.25 -4.15 -51.66
N THR A 356 0.89 -3.87 -51.04
CA THR A 356 1.45 -4.68 -49.94
C THR A 356 1.87 -3.89 -48.72
N HIS A 357 1.51 -2.63 -48.71
CA HIS A 357 1.81 -1.69 -47.63
C HIS A 357 3.29 -1.68 -47.17
N GLY A 358 3.97 -0.57 -47.38
CA GLY A 358 5.35 -0.36 -47.02
C GLY A 358 6.19 0.25 -48.15
N TRP A 359 7.40 0.69 -47.78
CA TRP A 359 8.40 1.19 -48.70
C TRP A 359 9.30 0.03 -49.14
N ALA A 360 9.33 -0.24 -50.45
CA ALA A 360 10.07 -1.36 -51.01
C ALA A 360 11.51 -0.97 -51.38
N PHE A 361 12.47 -1.81 -51.06
CA PHE A 361 13.89 -1.66 -51.30
C PHE A 361 14.44 -2.89 -52.01
N LYS A 362 15.33 -2.67 -52.99
CA LYS A 362 16.07 -3.70 -53.72
C LYS A 362 17.48 -3.87 -53.15
N ASP A 363 18.14 -4.94 -53.58
CA ASP A 363 19.53 -5.19 -53.21
C ASP A 363 20.42 -3.99 -53.53
N GLY A 364 21.25 -3.59 -52.56
CA GLY A 364 22.13 -2.45 -52.68
C GLY A 364 21.47 -1.07 -52.49
N ASN A 365 20.17 -1.00 -52.30
CA ASN A 365 19.55 0.25 -51.89
C ASN A 365 20.04 0.68 -50.49
N GLN A 366 20.04 1.97 -50.27
CA GLN A 366 20.49 2.57 -49.03
C GLN A 366 19.42 3.52 -48.49
N ILE A 367 19.32 3.60 -47.17
CA ILE A 367 18.51 4.57 -46.47
C ILE A 367 19.45 5.41 -45.61
N ASP A 368 19.45 6.71 -45.81
CA ASP A 368 20.15 7.61 -44.91
C ASP A 368 19.16 8.21 -43.90
N LEU A 369 19.47 8.00 -42.66
CA LEU A 369 18.71 8.54 -41.53
C LEU A 369 19.51 9.66 -40.86
N LEU A 370 18.93 10.81 -40.68
CA LEU A 370 19.51 11.85 -39.84
C LEU A 370 19.25 11.52 -38.36
N VAL A 371 20.32 11.35 -37.65
CA VAL A 371 20.27 10.96 -36.23
C VAL A 371 21.02 11.95 -35.36
N GLY A 372 20.47 12.24 -34.20
CA GLY A 372 21.18 12.95 -33.10
C GLY A 372 22.21 12.01 -32.45
N PRO A 373 23.03 12.57 -31.51
CA PRO A 373 23.95 11.75 -30.74
C PRO A 373 23.13 10.83 -29.84
N ARG A 374 23.33 9.54 -29.95
CA ARG A 374 22.53 8.51 -29.24
C ARG A 374 21.06 8.52 -29.67
N ALA A 375 20.76 7.90 -30.76
CA ALA A 375 19.39 7.72 -31.23
C ALA A 375 18.98 6.25 -31.20
N THR A 376 17.73 5.98 -30.91
CA THR A 376 17.12 4.66 -31.11
C THR A 376 16.39 4.64 -32.44
N ILE A 377 16.75 3.72 -33.27
CA ILE A 377 16.13 3.47 -34.56
C ILE A 377 15.31 2.19 -34.45
N THR A 378 14.02 2.28 -34.73
CA THR A 378 13.14 1.12 -34.82
C THR A 378 12.59 1.03 -36.22
N LEU A 379 12.83 -0.12 -36.88
CA LEU A 379 12.28 -0.44 -38.18
C LEU A 379 11.26 -1.56 -38.04
N ARG A 380 10.12 -1.43 -38.68
CA ARG A 380 9.18 -2.53 -38.84
C ARG A 380 9.30 -3.04 -40.27
N LEU A 381 9.73 -4.30 -40.40
CA LEU A 381 9.96 -4.94 -41.67
C LEU A 381 8.80 -5.87 -41.98
N CYS A 382 8.41 -5.92 -43.27
CA CYS A 382 7.63 -7.02 -43.82
C CYS A 382 8.53 -7.81 -44.81
N GLN A 383 8.63 -9.09 -44.55
CA GLN A 383 9.56 -9.91 -45.33
C GLN A 383 8.85 -11.08 -45.97
N GLU A 384 9.25 -11.30 -47.21
CA GLU A 384 8.90 -12.50 -47.98
C GLU A 384 10.07 -13.50 -48.07
N ASN A 385 11.30 -13.12 -47.63
CA ASN A 385 12.50 -13.92 -47.86
C ASN A 385 13.39 -14.08 -46.62
N GLN A 386 14.01 -15.26 -46.49
CA GLN A 386 14.77 -15.66 -45.30
C GLN A 386 16.19 -15.13 -45.20
N ASN A 387 16.67 -14.32 -46.13
CA ASN A 387 18.09 -13.94 -46.18
C ASN A 387 18.30 -12.43 -46.36
N ASP A 388 17.33 -11.66 -45.94
CA ASP A 388 17.45 -10.22 -46.01
C ASP A 388 18.32 -9.69 -44.86
N THR A 389 19.15 -8.71 -45.16
CA THR A 389 20.09 -8.15 -44.20
C THR A 389 20.06 -6.63 -44.26
N ILE A 390 20.07 -5.98 -43.12
CA ILE A 390 20.29 -4.55 -43.00
C ILE A 390 21.66 -4.33 -42.39
N VAL A 391 22.50 -3.56 -43.02
CA VAL A 391 23.81 -3.16 -42.52
C VAL A 391 23.75 -1.70 -42.11
N PHE A 392 23.84 -1.44 -40.81
CA PHE A 392 23.97 -0.10 -40.28
C PHE A 392 25.40 0.38 -40.41
N MET A 393 25.58 1.55 -41.00
CA MET A 393 26.91 2.12 -41.31
C MET A 393 27.02 3.53 -40.78
N SER A 394 28.20 3.89 -40.30
CA SER A 394 28.52 5.29 -39.97
C SER A 394 28.54 6.15 -41.25
N GLU A 395 28.53 7.48 -41.08
CA GLU A 395 28.72 8.43 -42.19
C GLU A 395 30.03 8.20 -42.94
N ALA A 396 31.06 7.69 -42.28
CA ALA A 396 32.34 7.32 -42.91
C ALA A 396 32.28 6.00 -43.68
N GLY A 397 31.15 5.26 -43.63
CA GLY A 397 30.97 3.97 -44.29
C GLY A 397 31.44 2.75 -43.52
N ASP A 398 31.81 2.94 -42.23
CA ASP A 398 32.18 1.82 -41.37
C ASP A 398 30.94 1.04 -40.93
N THR A 399 30.99 -0.30 -40.97
CA THR A 399 29.89 -1.14 -40.49
C THR A 399 29.78 -1.07 -38.96
N LEU A 400 28.67 -0.57 -38.49
CA LEU A 400 28.35 -0.47 -37.07
C LEU A 400 27.62 -1.71 -36.56
N LYS A 401 26.63 -2.20 -37.31
CA LYS A 401 25.79 -3.36 -36.94
C LYS A 401 25.31 -4.06 -38.21
N VAL A 402 25.21 -5.37 -38.16
CA VAL A 402 24.57 -6.19 -39.20
C VAL A 402 23.37 -6.87 -38.55
N PHE A 403 22.21 -6.67 -39.14
CA PHE A 403 20.97 -7.31 -38.74
C PHE A 403 20.55 -8.29 -39.85
N ASN A 404 20.40 -9.58 -39.50
CA ASN A 404 19.88 -10.59 -40.39
C ASN A 404 18.41 -10.82 -40.06
N ALA A 405 17.57 -10.49 -40.98
CA ALA A 405 16.14 -10.58 -40.79
C ALA A 405 15.63 -12.01 -40.80
N THR A 406 14.70 -12.35 -39.96
CA THR A 406 14.01 -13.64 -39.91
C THR A 406 12.63 -13.50 -40.54
N VAL A 407 12.17 -14.54 -41.26
CA VAL A 407 10.84 -14.50 -41.90
C VAL A 407 9.77 -14.55 -40.83
N LYS A 408 8.94 -13.49 -40.76
CA LYS A 408 7.70 -13.48 -40.00
C LYS A 408 6.60 -12.92 -40.89
N GLU A 409 5.47 -13.66 -41.01
CA GLU A 409 4.34 -13.27 -41.88
C GLU A 409 3.80 -11.86 -41.57
N ASP A 410 4.02 -11.36 -40.36
CA ASP A 410 3.40 -10.15 -39.83
C ASP A 410 4.38 -9.03 -39.46
N GLY A 411 5.58 -9.12 -40.01
CA GLY A 411 6.63 -8.14 -39.81
C GLY A 411 7.56 -8.44 -38.63
N GLU A 412 8.75 -7.93 -38.71
CA GLU A 412 9.81 -8.03 -37.72
C GLU A 412 10.22 -6.63 -37.28
N LEU A 413 10.37 -6.42 -36.01
CA LEU A 413 10.90 -5.19 -35.44
C LEU A 413 12.42 -5.29 -35.32
N VAL A 414 13.12 -4.37 -35.95
CA VAL A 414 14.55 -4.17 -35.81
C VAL A 414 14.79 -2.96 -34.91
N HIS A 415 15.49 -3.18 -33.84
CA HIS A 415 15.92 -2.11 -32.93
C HIS A 415 17.43 -1.93 -33.03
N TYR A 416 17.85 -0.68 -33.16
CA TYR A 416 19.27 -0.33 -33.15
C TYR A 416 19.49 0.93 -32.31
N ASN A 417 20.27 0.81 -31.26
CA ASN A 417 20.71 1.94 -30.45
C ASN A 417 22.02 2.49 -31.05
N TYR A 418 21.91 3.64 -31.68
CA TYR A 418 23.04 4.38 -32.20
C TYR A 418 23.65 5.23 -31.08
N GLU A 419 24.96 5.03 -30.84
CA GLU A 419 25.68 5.76 -29.78
C GLU A 419 26.78 6.66 -30.34
N GLY A 420 26.66 7.03 -31.62
CA GLY A 420 27.63 7.91 -32.29
C GLY A 420 27.31 9.40 -32.13
N GLU A 421 28.06 10.22 -32.82
CA GLU A 421 27.83 11.65 -32.96
C GLU A 421 26.60 11.91 -33.85
N SER A 422 26.01 13.13 -33.74
CA SER A 422 24.98 13.56 -34.67
C SER A 422 25.47 13.52 -36.09
N GLY A 423 24.64 13.03 -37.01
CA GLY A 423 25.00 12.95 -38.41
C GLY A 423 24.12 11.96 -39.17
N THR A 424 24.65 11.43 -40.26
CA THR A 424 23.94 10.47 -41.09
C THR A 424 24.28 9.05 -40.67
N LEU A 425 23.25 8.27 -40.32
CA LEU A 425 23.31 6.83 -40.18
C LEU A 425 22.78 6.20 -41.45
N SER A 426 23.59 5.41 -42.13
CA SER A 426 23.23 4.75 -43.38
C SER A 426 22.85 3.30 -43.15
N LEU A 427 21.73 2.87 -43.73
CA LEU A 427 21.25 1.51 -43.71
C LEU A 427 21.37 0.94 -45.10
N LEU A 428 22.29 0.00 -45.32
CA LEU A 428 22.43 -0.68 -46.60
C LEU A 428 21.56 -1.95 -46.58
N ILE A 429 20.68 -2.06 -47.57
CA ILE A 429 19.78 -3.20 -47.78
C ILE A 429 20.47 -4.26 -48.63
N LYS A 430 20.44 -5.49 -48.17
CA LYS A 430 20.86 -6.68 -48.91
C LYS A 430 19.72 -7.67 -48.92
N THR A 431 19.17 -7.91 -50.10
CA THR A 431 18.00 -8.78 -50.29
C THR A 431 18.14 -9.56 -51.63
N ALA A 432 17.57 -10.76 -51.62
CA ALA A 432 17.52 -11.55 -52.85
C ALA A 432 16.45 -11.08 -53.86
N ASN A 433 15.40 -10.40 -53.36
CA ASN A 433 14.29 -9.90 -54.17
C ASN A 433 13.93 -8.47 -53.84
N GLU A 434 13.14 -8.28 -52.78
CA GLU A 434 12.65 -7.00 -52.30
C GLU A 434 12.44 -7.07 -50.79
N MET A 435 12.91 -6.07 -50.09
CA MET A 435 12.62 -5.88 -48.65
C MET A 435 11.65 -4.73 -48.53
N LYS A 436 10.64 -4.87 -47.69
CA LYS A 436 9.69 -3.81 -47.37
C LYS A 436 9.84 -3.32 -45.93
N ILE A 437 9.86 -2.01 -45.78
CA ILE A 437 9.86 -1.36 -44.49
C ILE A 437 8.50 -0.69 -44.32
N HIS A 438 7.75 -1.10 -43.30
CA HIS A 438 6.44 -0.56 -43.00
C HIS A 438 6.50 0.71 -42.14
N SER A 439 7.49 0.81 -41.27
CA SER A 439 7.70 2.03 -40.50
C SER A 439 9.16 2.20 -40.12
N VAL A 440 9.55 3.45 -39.98
CA VAL A 440 10.82 3.87 -39.40
C VAL A 440 10.54 4.84 -38.29
N ARG A 441 11.10 4.56 -37.13
CA ARG A 441 11.04 5.45 -35.99
C ARG A 441 12.46 5.80 -35.57
N ILE A 442 12.73 7.09 -35.46
CA ILE A 442 14.00 7.64 -35.01
C ILE A 442 13.68 8.41 -33.74
N ILE A 443 14.25 8.02 -32.61
CA ILE A 443 14.11 8.74 -31.35
C ILE A 443 15.50 9.14 -30.90
N ASN A 444 15.73 10.44 -30.90
CA ASN A 444 16.93 10.99 -30.35
C ASN A 444 16.77 10.99 -28.82
N THR A 445 17.68 10.31 -28.13
CA THR A 445 17.63 10.12 -26.67
C THR A 445 17.58 11.44 -25.90
N ALA A 446 17.97 12.54 -26.54
CA ALA A 446 17.86 13.89 -25.98
C ALA A 446 16.42 14.44 -25.91
N ASP A 447 15.52 13.94 -26.76
CA ASP A 447 14.15 14.42 -26.89
C ASP A 447 13.13 13.42 -26.34
N ALA A 448 13.51 12.14 -26.18
CA ALA A 448 12.66 11.12 -25.62
C ALA A 448 12.54 11.30 -24.10
N ASN A 449 11.29 11.35 -23.61
CA ASN A 449 11.02 11.36 -22.19
C ASN A 449 11.06 9.95 -21.55
N TYR A 450 11.82 9.03 -22.14
CA TYR A 450 12.03 7.66 -21.68
C TYR A 450 13.36 7.13 -22.19
N ASP A 451 13.84 6.02 -21.62
CA ASP A 451 14.97 5.28 -22.15
C ASP A 451 14.48 4.06 -22.92
N ASN A 452 15.24 3.65 -23.95
CA ASN A 452 14.90 2.48 -24.74
C ASN A 452 16.12 1.55 -24.89
N ILE A 453 15.88 0.26 -24.63
CA ILE A 453 16.87 -0.82 -24.79
C ILE A 453 16.17 -1.99 -25.50
N GLY A 454 16.37 -2.13 -26.79
CA GLY A 454 15.66 -3.12 -27.59
C GLY A 454 14.14 -2.92 -27.52
N ASN A 455 13.40 -3.97 -27.15
CA ASN A 455 11.96 -3.90 -26.97
C ASN A 455 11.54 -3.38 -25.56
N TRP A 456 12.50 -2.99 -24.72
CA TRP A 456 12.26 -2.41 -23.43
C TRP A 456 12.18 -0.90 -23.51
N TYR A 457 11.11 -0.33 -23.01
CA TYR A 457 10.89 1.10 -22.86
C TYR A 457 10.79 1.42 -21.37
N ILE A 458 11.75 2.19 -20.89
CA ILE A 458 11.92 2.49 -19.49
C ILE A 458 11.36 3.88 -19.23
N VAL A 459 10.26 3.91 -18.55
CA VAL A 459 9.57 5.15 -18.17
C VAL A 459 10.36 5.89 -17.10
N ARG A 460 10.35 7.22 -17.15
CA ARG A 460 10.96 8.04 -16.09
C ARG A 460 10.20 7.82 -14.78
N PRO A 461 10.89 7.60 -13.67
CA PRO A 461 10.24 7.29 -12.42
C PRO A 461 9.27 8.39 -11.96
N GLY A 462 8.00 8.01 -11.74
CA GLY A 462 6.96 8.92 -11.31
C GLY A 462 6.56 10.00 -12.33
N ASP A 463 6.98 9.89 -13.57
CA ASP A 463 6.64 10.81 -14.66
C ASP A 463 5.50 10.23 -15.48
N ASP A 464 4.31 10.76 -15.29
CA ASP A 464 3.09 10.36 -15.99
C ASP A 464 3.16 10.68 -17.48
N GLY A 465 3.75 11.83 -17.87
CA GLY A 465 3.96 12.20 -19.26
C GLY A 465 4.88 11.19 -19.99
N SER A 466 5.93 10.73 -19.32
CA SER A 466 6.78 9.65 -19.81
C SER A 466 6.01 8.34 -20.01
N PHE A 467 5.17 7.97 -19.03
CA PHE A 467 4.34 6.77 -19.16
C PHE A 467 3.35 6.88 -20.32
N LEU A 468 2.66 7.99 -20.46
CA LEU A 468 1.69 8.20 -21.53
C LEU A 468 2.34 8.20 -22.91
N GLU A 469 3.52 8.83 -23.05
CA GLU A 469 4.28 8.83 -24.31
C GLU A 469 4.68 7.41 -24.70
N VAL A 470 5.19 6.61 -23.76
CA VAL A 470 5.57 5.22 -24.03
C VAL A 470 4.35 4.37 -24.37
N LEU A 471 3.23 4.58 -23.68
CA LEU A 471 2.00 3.84 -23.95
C LEU A 471 1.44 4.13 -25.34
N GLU A 472 1.38 5.40 -25.74
CA GLU A 472 0.94 5.81 -27.06
C GLU A 472 1.83 5.21 -28.16
N MET A 473 3.14 5.25 -27.93
CA MET A 473 4.12 4.63 -28.82
C MET A 473 3.90 3.11 -28.92
N ALA A 474 3.72 2.42 -27.80
CA ALA A 474 3.49 0.97 -27.78
C ALA A 474 2.19 0.61 -28.50
N ASN A 475 1.13 1.38 -28.31
CA ASN A 475 -0.13 1.21 -29.04
C ASN A 475 0.06 1.32 -30.55
N THR A 476 0.84 2.30 -30.97
CA THR A 476 1.12 2.53 -32.40
C THR A 476 1.97 1.41 -33.01
N LEU A 477 3.07 1.03 -32.36
CA LEU A 477 3.98 -0.01 -32.85
C LEU A 477 3.34 -1.40 -32.87
N ASN A 478 2.50 -1.68 -31.88
CA ASN A 478 1.88 -2.98 -31.68
C ASN A 478 0.41 -3.02 -32.14
N SER A 479 0.10 -2.35 -33.23
CA SER A 479 -1.23 -2.38 -33.86
C SER A 479 -1.61 -3.74 -34.46
N SER A 480 -0.68 -4.69 -34.60
CA SER A 480 -0.93 -6.05 -35.07
C SER A 480 -0.77 -7.08 -33.96
N ILE A 481 -1.64 -8.11 -33.95
CA ILE A 481 -1.54 -9.26 -33.04
C ILE A 481 -0.23 -10.04 -33.16
N ASN A 482 0.44 -9.93 -34.28
CA ASN A 482 1.68 -10.61 -34.60
C ASN A 482 2.93 -9.76 -34.33
N SER A 483 2.75 -8.53 -33.83
CA SER A 483 3.87 -7.68 -33.41
C SER A 483 4.66 -8.36 -32.29
N GLU A 484 5.96 -8.14 -32.26
CA GLU A 484 6.80 -8.57 -31.16
C GLU A 484 6.37 -7.89 -29.86
N ARG A 485 6.58 -8.58 -28.75
CA ARG A 485 6.20 -8.04 -27.46
C ARG A 485 7.01 -6.81 -27.10
N ILE A 486 6.33 -5.75 -26.70
CA ILE A 486 6.91 -4.55 -26.11
C ILE A 486 6.83 -4.67 -24.59
N PHE A 487 7.93 -4.31 -23.94
CA PHE A 487 8.03 -4.28 -22.48
C PHE A 487 8.12 -2.82 -22.02
N ILE A 488 7.09 -2.35 -21.32
CA ILE A 488 7.08 -1.04 -20.67
C ILE A 488 7.50 -1.26 -19.21
N PHE A 489 8.69 -0.81 -18.86
CA PHE A 489 9.15 -0.89 -17.48
C PHE A 489 8.91 0.42 -16.74
N LEU A 490 8.21 0.34 -15.62
CA LEU A 490 7.95 1.45 -14.72
C LEU A 490 8.79 1.29 -13.44
N PRO A 491 9.83 2.10 -13.24
CA PRO A 491 10.50 2.19 -11.95
C PRO A 491 9.52 2.53 -10.82
N ASN A 492 9.95 2.31 -9.57
CA ASN A 492 9.17 2.76 -8.43
C ASN A 492 8.87 4.25 -8.53
N GLY A 493 7.62 4.61 -8.35
CA GLY A 493 7.11 5.97 -8.48
C GLY A 493 5.59 5.99 -8.55
N THR A 494 5.01 7.15 -8.33
CA THR A 494 3.58 7.39 -8.53
C THR A 494 3.41 8.13 -9.86
N TYR A 495 2.78 7.46 -10.81
CA TYR A 495 2.42 7.99 -12.12
C TYR A 495 1.01 8.54 -12.00
N ASP A 496 0.94 9.83 -11.65
CA ASP A 496 -0.29 10.53 -11.33
C ASP A 496 -0.89 11.15 -12.59
N LEU A 497 -1.89 10.49 -13.15
CA LEU A 497 -2.58 10.93 -14.36
C LEU A 497 -3.58 12.09 -14.09
N GLY A 498 -3.65 12.58 -12.85
CA GLY A 498 -4.54 13.65 -12.47
C GLY A 498 -6.00 13.27 -12.65
N ASP A 499 -6.76 14.14 -13.32
CA ASP A 499 -8.18 13.92 -13.64
C ASP A 499 -8.40 13.09 -14.93
N ALA A 500 -7.33 12.58 -15.54
CA ALA A 500 -7.43 11.78 -16.76
C ALA A 500 -8.26 10.52 -16.53
N VAL A 501 -9.11 10.22 -17.50
CA VAL A 501 -9.95 9.03 -17.53
C VAL A 501 -9.74 8.27 -18.84
N GLU A 502 -10.05 6.97 -18.80
CA GLU A 502 -10.07 6.11 -20.00
C GLU A 502 -8.74 6.07 -20.76
N THR A 503 -7.60 6.13 -20.05
CA THR A 503 -6.28 5.94 -20.67
C THR A 503 -6.23 4.57 -21.35
N THR A 504 -6.04 4.54 -22.65
CA THR A 504 -6.31 3.35 -23.47
C THR A 504 -5.06 2.57 -23.84
N ILE A 505 -5.11 1.26 -23.66
CA ILE A 505 -4.17 0.27 -24.19
C ILE A 505 -4.86 -0.38 -25.39
N SER A 506 -4.41 -0.06 -26.60
CA SER A 506 -4.99 -0.60 -27.85
C SER A 506 -4.02 -1.51 -28.62
N GLY A 507 -2.76 -1.56 -28.23
CA GLY A 507 -1.78 -2.42 -28.85
C GLY A 507 -1.88 -3.88 -28.41
N HIS A 508 -1.36 -4.79 -29.25
CA HIS A 508 -1.22 -6.21 -28.91
C HIS A 508 0.14 -6.51 -28.26
N ASN A 509 0.25 -7.61 -27.52
CA ASN A 509 1.53 -8.09 -27.00
C ASN A 509 2.29 -7.01 -26.20
N ILE A 510 1.59 -6.27 -25.36
CA ILE A 510 2.19 -5.26 -24.47
C ILE A 510 2.34 -5.85 -23.07
N SER A 511 3.52 -5.68 -22.49
CA SER A 511 3.76 -5.94 -21.08
C SER A 511 4.01 -4.62 -20.35
N ILE A 512 3.29 -4.38 -19.26
CA ILE A 512 3.53 -3.26 -18.34
C ILE A 512 4.06 -3.86 -17.04
N ILE A 513 5.34 -3.61 -16.78
CA ILE A 513 6.07 -4.22 -15.68
C ILE A 513 6.50 -3.14 -14.69
N GLY A 514 5.99 -3.20 -13.51
CA GLY A 514 6.46 -2.35 -12.41
C GLY A 514 7.72 -2.91 -11.76
N GLN A 515 8.46 -2.06 -11.11
CA GLN A 515 9.59 -2.49 -10.30
C GLN A 515 9.14 -3.24 -9.04
N SER A 516 8.06 -2.79 -8.41
CA SER A 516 7.40 -3.47 -7.28
C SER A 516 5.94 -3.07 -7.17
N ALA A 517 5.08 -4.01 -6.77
CA ALA A 517 3.64 -3.78 -6.66
C ALA A 517 3.27 -2.64 -5.71
N ASP A 518 3.99 -2.51 -4.60
CA ASP A 518 3.67 -1.51 -3.57
C ASP A 518 4.12 -0.09 -3.91
N ASN A 519 5.16 0.06 -4.75
CA ASN A 519 5.78 1.36 -4.99
C ASN A 519 5.70 1.83 -6.45
N THR A 520 5.22 1.00 -7.37
CA THR A 520 4.93 1.40 -8.75
C THR A 520 3.42 1.58 -8.88
N ILE A 521 2.97 2.82 -8.87
CA ILE A 521 1.54 3.15 -8.77
C ILE A 521 1.12 4.00 -9.96
N ILE A 522 0.21 3.50 -10.77
CA ILE A 522 -0.52 4.30 -11.76
C ILE A 522 -1.84 4.72 -11.13
N VAL A 523 -2.08 6.02 -11.05
CA VAL A 523 -3.24 6.57 -10.35
C VAL A 523 -3.89 7.69 -11.14
N ASN A 524 -5.21 7.79 -11.06
CA ASN A 524 -5.98 8.97 -11.42
C ASN A 524 -6.88 9.42 -10.28
N GLU A 525 -7.36 10.66 -10.34
CA GLU A 525 -8.31 11.25 -9.41
C GLU A 525 -9.42 11.96 -10.19
N PRO A 526 -10.31 11.19 -10.85
CA PRO A 526 -11.33 11.78 -11.72
C PRO A 526 -12.41 12.51 -10.92
N ASP A 527 -12.90 13.62 -11.46
CA ASP A 527 -14.06 14.33 -10.93
C ASP A 527 -15.35 13.70 -11.51
N TYR A 528 -16.04 12.89 -10.70
CA TYR A 528 -17.28 12.23 -11.12
C TYR A 528 -18.39 13.20 -11.54
N SER A 529 -18.36 14.44 -11.07
CA SER A 529 -19.35 15.46 -11.45
C SER A 529 -19.16 15.96 -12.86
N LEU A 530 -17.96 15.83 -13.42
CA LEU A 530 -17.60 16.20 -14.79
C LEU A 530 -17.71 15.02 -15.74
N GLU A 531 -17.12 13.89 -15.36
CA GLU A 531 -16.98 12.71 -16.23
C GLU A 531 -18.20 11.77 -16.19
N GLY A 532 -18.88 11.74 -15.06
CA GLY A 532 -19.94 10.79 -14.80
C GLY A 532 -19.45 9.45 -14.27
N LEU A 533 -20.35 8.75 -13.59
CA LEU A 533 -20.04 7.42 -13.05
C LEU A 533 -20.09 6.37 -14.17
N GLY A 534 -19.01 5.63 -14.36
CA GLY A 534 -18.87 4.59 -15.36
C GLY A 534 -18.05 4.99 -16.58
N THR A 535 -17.62 6.25 -16.66
CA THR A 535 -16.63 6.74 -17.63
C THR A 535 -15.35 7.23 -16.93
N ALA A 536 -15.31 7.18 -15.61
CA ALA A 536 -14.18 7.59 -14.78
C ALA A 536 -13.11 6.48 -14.62
N ASP A 537 -13.00 5.56 -15.55
CA ASP A 537 -12.07 4.43 -15.51
C ASP A 537 -10.63 4.91 -15.66
N LEU A 538 -9.70 4.28 -14.94
CA LEU A 538 -8.27 4.59 -15.02
C LEU A 538 -7.69 4.11 -16.35
N LEU A 539 -7.68 2.79 -16.57
CA LEU A 539 -7.16 2.18 -17.78
C LEU A 539 -8.25 1.39 -18.51
N ILE A 540 -8.27 1.53 -19.82
CA ILE A 540 -9.05 0.68 -20.72
C ILE A 540 -8.10 -0.21 -21.53
N ASN A 541 -8.23 -1.51 -21.38
CA ASN A 541 -7.65 -2.45 -22.35
C ASN A 541 -8.66 -2.62 -23.49
N ASP A 542 -8.40 -1.98 -24.62
CA ASP A 542 -9.36 -1.88 -25.73
C ASP A 542 -9.69 -3.25 -26.34
N LYS A 543 -10.85 -3.34 -26.95
CA LYS A 543 -11.37 -4.57 -27.61
C LYS A 543 -10.50 -5.10 -28.75
N VAL A 544 -9.65 -4.25 -29.32
CA VAL A 544 -8.69 -4.67 -30.35
C VAL A 544 -7.42 -5.23 -29.73
N SER A 545 -7.13 -4.91 -28.48
CA SER A 545 -5.95 -5.39 -27.77
C SER A 545 -6.02 -6.88 -27.46
N SER A 546 -4.89 -7.53 -27.44
CA SER A 546 -4.75 -8.90 -26.95
C SER A 546 -3.36 -9.16 -26.37
N ASN A 547 -3.30 -10.18 -25.52
CA ASN A 547 -2.05 -10.59 -24.87
C ASN A 547 -1.41 -9.49 -24.00
N LEU A 548 -2.24 -8.68 -23.33
CA LEU A 548 -1.78 -7.75 -22.31
C LEU A 548 -1.21 -8.54 -21.11
N TYR A 549 -0.02 -8.16 -20.66
CA TYR A 549 0.60 -8.70 -19.47
C TYR A 549 0.93 -7.59 -18.47
N LEU A 550 0.48 -7.74 -17.21
CA LEU A 550 0.73 -6.79 -16.13
C LEU A 550 1.45 -7.50 -15.00
N GLN A 551 2.52 -6.90 -14.47
CA GLN A 551 3.21 -7.47 -13.32
C GLN A 551 3.81 -6.42 -12.40
N ASP A 552 3.80 -6.70 -11.08
CA ASP A 552 4.50 -5.94 -10.03
C ASP A 552 4.11 -4.45 -9.98
N LEU A 553 2.83 -4.11 -10.14
CA LEU A 553 2.35 -2.74 -10.12
C LEU A 553 1.00 -2.58 -9.43
N THR A 554 0.67 -1.36 -9.05
CA THR A 554 -0.63 -0.95 -8.53
C THR A 554 -1.36 -0.08 -9.56
N LEU A 555 -2.58 -0.46 -9.90
CA LEU A 555 -3.56 0.37 -10.60
C LEU A 555 -4.52 0.95 -9.57
N LYS A 556 -4.57 2.26 -9.44
CA LYS A 556 -5.40 2.93 -8.45
C LYS A 556 -6.33 3.94 -9.10
N ASN A 557 -7.62 3.71 -9.03
CA ASN A 557 -8.61 4.75 -9.32
C ASN A 557 -8.96 5.46 -8.01
N ASN A 558 -8.61 6.72 -7.90
CA ASN A 558 -8.76 7.51 -6.68
C ASN A 558 -10.02 8.40 -6.71
N LEU A 559 -11.04 8.00 -7.47
CA LEU A 559 -12.35 8.63 -7.41
C LEU A 559 -12.81 8.78 -5.95
N ASP A 560 -13.26 9.98 -5.55
CA ASP A 560 -13.85 10.14 -4.22
C ASP A 560 -15.24 9.45 -4.15
N TYR A 561 -15.18 8.15 -3.92
CA TYR A 561 -16.34 7.28 -3.84
C TYR A 561 -17.37 7.75 -2.81
N TYR A 562 -16.92 8.31 -1.70
CA TYR A 562 -17.82 8.75 -0.64
C TYR A 562 -18.47 10.10 -0.94
N ALA A 563 -17.81 11.00 -1.64
CA ALA A 563 -18.41 12.22 -2.15
C ALA A 563 -19.45 11.93 -3.25
N ALA A 564 -19.27 10.83 -3.98
CA ALA A 564 -20.23 10.33 -4.97
C ALA A 564 -21.39 9.50 -4.36
N ASP A 565 -21.77 9.78 -3.10
CA ASP A 565 -22.84 9.07 -2.37
C ASP A 565 -22.65 7.54 -2.29
N SER A 566 -21.41 7.09 -2.24
CA SER A 566 -21.03 5.66 -2.28
C SER A 566 -21.59 4.91 -3.50
N GLN A 567 -21.63 5.61 -4.63
CA GLN A 567 -21.95 5.09 -5.94
C GLN A 567 -20.86 5.56 -6.90
N GLY A 568 -19.98 4.68 -7.30
CA GLY A 568 -18.89 5.11 -8.16
C GLY A 568 -18.33 3.93 -8.91
N ALA A 569 -18.97 3.55 -10.02
CA ALA A 569 -18.40 2.63 -10.97
C ALA A 569 -17.23 3.32 -11.69
N ALA A 570 -16.05 3.18 -11.16
CA ALA A 570 -14.80 3.71 -11.69
C ALA A 570 -13.75 2.61 -11.65
N ALA A 571 -13.52 1.95 -12.78
CA ALA A 571 -12.61 0.81 -12.83
C ALA A 571 -11.14 1.24 -12.69
N ALA A 572 -10.35 0.42 -12.00
CA ALA A 572 -8.90 0.48 -12.11
C ALA A 572 -8.46 -0.10 -13.46
N LEU A 573 -9.16 -1.15 -13.93
CA LEU A 573 -8.97 -1.72 -15.27
C LEU A 573 -10.33 -2.11 -15.87
N ASN A 574 -10.70 -1.44 -16.96
CA ASN A 574 -11.80 -1.84 -17.84
C ASN A 574 -11.22 -2.69 -18.97
N ASP A 575 -11.44 -3.99 -18.92
CA ASP A 575 -10.81 -4.98 -19.81
C ASP A 575 -11.79 -5.42 -20.91
N LEU A 576 -11.64 -4.82 -22.09
CA LEU A 576 -12.34 -5.24 -23.29
C LEU A 576 -11.47 -6.15 -24.18
N GLY A 577 -10.18 -6.27 -23.88
CA GLY A 577 -9.23 -7.08 -24.62
C GLY A 577 -9.45 -8.57 -24.45
N ASP A 578 -8.52 -9.37 -24.98
CA ASP A 578 -8.52 -10.82 -24.84
C ASP A 578 -7.13 -11.31 -24.40
N HIS A 579 -7.09 -12.44 -23.69
CA HIS A 579 -5.86 -13.04 -23.18
C HIS A 579 -5.06 -12.09 -22.26
N THR A 580 -5.75 -11.41 -21.36
CA THR A 580 -5.12 -10.56 -20.33
C THR A 580 -4.56 -11.42 -19.20
N VAL A 581 -3.31 -11.18 -18.82
CA VAL A 581 -2.62 -11.86 -17.72
C VAL A 581 -2.08 -10.85 -16.71
N GLY A 582 -2.33 -11.08 -15.44
CA GLY A 582 -1.77 -10.29 -14.34
C GLY A 582 -1.06 -11.14 -13.31
N LYS A 583 0.11 -10.69 -12.86
CA LYS A 583 0.90 -11.30 -11.80
C LYS A 583 1.28 -10.27 -10.77
N ASN A 584 0.93 -10.49 -9.49
CA ASN A 584 1.26 -9.57 -8.41
C ASN A 584 0.82 -8.12 -8.71
N VAL A 585 -0.42 -7.96 -9.19
CA VAL A 585 -1.01 -6.66 -9.50
C VAL A 585 -1.99 -6.28 -8.40
N ARG A 586 -1.90 -5.04 -7.93
CA ARG A 586 -2.88 -4.48 -7.02
C ARG A 586 -3.85 -3.60 -7.80
N MET A 587 -5.14 -3.84 -7.64
CA MET A 587 -6.19 -3.03 -8.24
C MET A 587 -7.00 -2.37 -7.13
N LEU A 588 -6.87 -1.06 -7.00
CA LEU A 588 -7.47 -0.29 -5.92
C LEU A 588 -8.55 0.63 -6.47
N SER A 589 -9.80 0.32 -6.16
CA SER A 589 -10.96 1.15 -6.38
C SER A 589 -12.10 0.70 -5.46
N HIS A 590 -13.32 1.14 -5.70
CA HIS A 590 -14.48 0.80 -4.88
C HIS A 590 -15.52 -0.04 -5.62
N GLU A 591 -16.09 0.43 -6.71
CA GLU A 591 -17.11 -0.27 -7.49
C GLU A 591 -16.58 -0.58 -8.89
N SER A 592 -16.79 -1.80 -9.37
CA SER A 592 -16.35 -2.26 -10.69
C SER A 592 -14.82 -2.20 -10.91
N THR A 593 -14.03 -2.40 -9.88
CA THR A 593 -12.55 -2.24 -9.88
C THR A 593 -11.87 -2.98 -11.04
N TYR A 594 -12.23 -4.24 -11.26
CA TYR A 594 -11.89 -5.00 -12.46
C TYR A 594 -13.18 -5.28 -13.25
N TYR A 595 -13.30 -4.64 -14.39
CA TYR A 595 -14.47 -4.69 -15.22
C TYR A 595 -14.16 -5.30 -16.57
N CYS A 596 -14.59 -6.54 -16.82
CA CYS A 596 -14.40 -7.21 -18.08
C CYS A 596 -15.63 -7.02 -18.97
N MET A 597 -15.53 -6.12 -19.95
CA MET A 597 -16.61 -5.88 -20.89
C MET A 597 -16.67 -6.87 -22.06
N ASN A 598 -15.59 -7.62 -22.28
CA ASN A 598 -15.56 -8.65 -23.32
C ASN A 598 -16.19 -9.95 -22.83
N ASN A 599 -17.42 -10.22 -23.27
CA ASN A 599 -18.15 -11.42 -22.84
C ASN A 599 -17.54 -12.76 -23.29
N ARG A 600 -16.47 -12.75 -24.08
CA ARG A 600 -15.82 -13.94 -24.63
C ARG A 600 -14.33 -14.02 -24.36
N ALA A 601 -13.79 -13.00 -23.69
CA ALA A 601 -12.38 -12.95 -23.32
C ALA A 601 -11.98 -14.08 -22.38
N GLN A 602 -10.72 -14.40 -22.41
CA GLN A 602 -10.06 -15.21 -21.38
C GLN A 602 -9.07 -14.31 -20.61
N SER A 603 -9.08 -14.37 -19.29
CA SER A 603 -8.09 -13.68 -18.47
C SER A 603 -7.66 -14.50 -17.26
N TYR A 604 -6.42 -14.24 -16.81
CA TYR A 604 -5.79 -14.94 -15.71
C TYR A 604 -5.05 -13.99 -14.79
N TRP A 605 -5.38 -14.02 -13.51
CA TRP A 605 -4.83 -13.17 -12.48
C TRP A 605 -4.25 -14.03 -11.35
N GLU A 606 -2.99 -13.85 -11.03
CA GLU A 606 -2.29 -14.64 -10.04
C GLU A 606 -1.54 -13.75 -9.04
N ASP A 607 -1.64 -14.11 -7.75
CA ASP A 607 -1.02 -13.39 -6.63
C ASP A 607 -1.41 -11.91 -6.56
N CYS A 608 -2.61 -11.57 -7.01
CA CYS A 608 -3.11 -10.20 -7.08
C CYS A 608 -3.82 -9.77 -5.78
N ASP A 609 -3.98 -8.46 -5.60
CA ASP A 609 -4.75 -7.87 -4.50
C ASP A 609 -5.80 -6.92 -5.09
N ILE A 610 -7.07 -7.33 -5.07
CA ILE A 610 -8.16 -6.62 -5.72
C ILE A 610 -9.10 -6.07 -4.65
N HIS A 611 -9.20 -4.77 -4.59
CA HIS A 611 -10.00 -4.04 -3.61
C HIS A 611 -11.33 -3.57 -4.19
N GLY A 612 -12.36 -3.56 -3.37
CA GLY A 612 -13.61 -2.93 -3.74
C GLY A 612 -14.76 -3.10 -2.77
N THR A 613 -15.89 -2.55 -3.15
CA THR A 613 -17.12 -2.54 -2.35
C THR A 613 -18.25 -3.36 -2.98
N VAL A 614 -18.68 -2.99 -4.18
CA VAL A 614 -19.84 -3.60 -4.85
C VAL A 614 -19.47 -3.97 -6.26
N ASP A 615 -19.75 -5.24 -6.63
CA ASP A 615 -19.52 -5.74 -7.98
C ASP A 615 -18.09 -5.43 -8.47
N PHE A 616 -17.11 -5.42 -7.54
CA PHE A 616 -15.79 -4.91 -7.87
C PHE A 616 -15.00 -5.82 -8.82
N ILE A 617 -15.49 -7.04 -9.03
CA ILE A 617 -15.10 -7.90 -10.13
C ILE A 617 -16.34 -8.22 -10.93
N CYS A 618 -16.47 -7.65 -12.11
CA CYS A 618 -17.73 -7.78 -12.84
C CYS A 618 -17.54 -7.88 -14.36
N GLY A 619 -18.61 -8.25 -15.03
CA GLY A 619 -18.62 -8.35 -16.48
C GLY A 619 -18.70 -9.78 -17.01
N GLY A 620 -18.16 -10.02 -18.19
CA GLY A 620 -18.22 -11.29 -18.91
C GLY A 620 -16.88 -12.03 -18.96
N GLY A 621 -16.77 -12.96 -19.90
CA GLY A 621 -15.55 -13.73 -20.14
C GLY A 621 -15.35 -14.93 -19.21
N ASP A 622 -14.30 -15.69 -19.49
CA ASP A 622 -13.75 -16.73 -18.63
C ASP A 622 -12.55 -16.13 -17.87
N ILE A 623 -12.80 -15.74 -16.63
CA ILE A 623 -11.83 -15.06 -15.76
C ILE A 623 -11.41 -16.02 -14.67
N ARG A 624 -10.13 -16.33 -14.56
CA ARG A 624 -9.59 -17.08 -13.43
C ARG A 624 -8.72 -16.19 -12.56
N ILE A 625 -9.08 -16.10 -11.29
CA ILE A 625 -8.30 -15.40 -10.25
C ILE A 625 -7.78 -16.46 -9.30
N HIS A 626 -6.46 -16.58 -9.24
CA HIS A 626 -5.75 -17.63 -8.52
C HIS A 626 -4.85 -17.04 -7.43
N ASN A 627 -4.84 -17.69 -6.26
CA ASN A 627 -3.94 -17.37 -5.15
C ASN A 627 -3.93 -15.86 -4.77
N SER A 628 -5.05 -15.19 -4.93
CA SER A 628 -5.16 -13.73 -4.84
C SER A 628 -5.96 -13.29 -3.61
N THR A 629 -5.78 -12.04 -3.20
CA THR A 629 -6.54 -11.41 -2.13
C THR A 629 -7.70 -10.61 -2.72
N LEU A 630 -8.87 -10.78 -2.15
CA LEU A 630 -10.09 -10.03 -2.46
C LEU A 630 -10.41 -9.17 -1.25
N SER A 631 -10.11 -7.89 -1.33
CA SER A 631 -10.15 -6.96 -0.21
C SER A 631 -11.45 -6.15 -0.21
N LEU A 632 -12.28 -6.38 0.80
CA LEU A 632 -13.57 -5.70 0.96
C LEU A 632 -13.38 -4.33 1.60
N GLU A 633 -13.44 -3.28 0.81
CA GLU A 633 -13.38 -1.91 1.28
C GLU A 633 -14.66 -1.49 2.03
N PRO A 634 -14.59 -0.50 2.93
CA PRO A 634 -15.77 0.09 3.54
C PRO A 634 -16.69 0.68 2.48
N ARG A 635 -17.96 0.30 2.45
CA ARG A 635 -18.92 0.85 1.47
C ARG A 635 -19.38 2.26 1.77
N SER A 636 -19.25 2.70 2.99
CA SER A 636 -19.63 4.05 3.41
C SER A 636 -18.55 4.63 4.32
N SER A 637 -18.50 5.96 4.44
CA SER A 637 -17.53 6.67 5.29
C SER A 637 -17.55 6.26 6.77
N ASN A 638 -18.68 5.68 7.25
CA ASN A 638 -18.79 5.11 8.60
C ASN A 638 -18.51 3.60 8.66
N GLY A 639 -18.14 2.98 7.54
CA GLY A 639 -17.78 1.57 7.41
C GLY A 639 -18.96 0.62 7.17
N GLY A 640 -20.21 1.09 7.21
CA GLY A 640 -21.40 0.23 7.01
C GLY A 640 -21.71 -0.02 5.52
N GLY A 641 -22.76 -0.83 5.28
CA GLY A 641 -23.29 -1.14 3.96
C GLY A 641 -22.98 -2.56 3.48
N THR A 642 -23.80 -3.04 2.56
CA THR A 642 -23.64 -4.40 1.97
C THR A 642 -22.66 -4.36 0.80
N ARG A 643 -21.70 -5.26 0.80
CA ARG A 643 -20.65 -5.40 -0.22
C ARG A 643 -20.85 -6.67 -1.01
N MET A 644 -20.41 -6.69 -2.26
CA MET A 644 -20.48 -7.85 -3.14
C MET A 644 -19.23 -7.96 -3.99
N ILE A 645 -18.63 -9.14 -4.05
CA ILE A 645 -17.39 -9.34 -4.80
C ILE A 645 -17.68 -9.35 -6.29
N VAL A 646 -18.55 -10.26 -6.74
CA VAL A 646 -18.71 -10.53 -8.17
C VAL A 646 -20.11 -10.22 -8.69
N SER A 647 -20.16 -9.70 -9.92
CA SER A 647 -21.41 -9.57 -10.70
C SER A 647 -21.18 -10.02 -12.14
N PRO A 648 -21.38 -11.32 -12.45
CA PRO A 648 -21.07 -11.87 -13.76
C PRO A 648 -22.20 -11.68 -14.75
N ARG A 649 -21.82 -11.55 -16.05
CA ARG A 649 -22.71 -11.55 -17.22
C ARG A 649 -22.20 -12.50 -18.31
N THR A 650 -21.85 -13.68 -17.95
CA THR A 650 -21.12 -14.66 -18.74
C THR A 650 -21.87 -15.10 -20.01
N LEU A 651 -21.14 -15.23 -21.12
CA LEU A 651 -21.58 -15.92 -22.34
C LEU A 651 -20.69 -17.12 -22.70
N THR A 652 -19.69 -17.37 -21.85
CA THR A 652 -18.73 -18.48 -21.96
C THR A 652 -19.11 -19.64 -21.05
N LYS A 653 -18.29 -20.66 -21.01
CA LYS A 653 -18.61 -21.90 -20.28
C LYS A 653 -18.19 -21.85 -18.78
N PHE A 654 -17.16 -21.09 -18.44
CA PHE A 654 -16.56 -21.18 -17.10
C PHE A 654 -16.83 -19.92 -16.27
N GLY A 655 -16.98 -18.75 -16.88
CA GLY A 655 -17.26 -17.52 -16.17
C GLY A 655 -16.15 -17.11 -15.23
N HIS A 656 -16.51 -16.62 -14.06
CA HIS A 656 -15.55 -16.11 -13.07
C HIS A 656 -15.22 -17.24 -12.06
N VAL A 657 -13.97 -17.66 -12.06
CA VAL A 657 -13.45 -18.71 -11.17
C VAL A 657 -12.41 -18.15 -10.23
N PHE A 658 -12.69 -18.22 -8.94
CA PHE A 658 -11.80 -17.79 -7.86
C PHE A 658 -11.22 -19.04 -7.20
N GLU A 659 -9.93 -19.23 -7.30
CA GLU A 659 -9.28 -20.43 -6.77
C GLU A 659 -8.16 -20.09 -5.81
N ASN A 660 -8.15 -20.70 -4.63
CA ASN A 660 -7.18 -20.48 -3.57
C ASN A 660 -7.09 -19.00 -3.14
N CYS A 661 -8.18 -18.24 -3.31
CA CYS A 661 -8.22 -16.82 -2.96
C CYS A 661 -8.47 -16.62 -1.47
N LYS A 662 -8.05 -15.46 -0.97
CA LYS A 662 -8.32 -15.01 0.38
C LYS A 662 -9.25 -13.79 0.34
N VAL A 663 -10.33 -13.81 1.13
CA VAL A 663 -11.18 -12.63 1.36
C VAL A 663 -10.77 -11.96 2.64
N VAL A 664 -10.48 -10.66 2.56
CA VAL A 664 -10.08 -9.82 3.70
C VAL A 664 -11.08 -8.68 3.86
N ASP A 665 -11.60 -8.49 5.05
CA ASP A 665 -12.53 -7.40 5.35
C ASP A 665 -11.83 -6.20 5.98
N LEU A 666 -11.53 -5.19 5.18
CA LEU A 666 -10.89 -3.94 5.61
C LEU A 666 -11.83 -3.04 6.44
N ALA A 667 -13.14 -3.24 6.34
CA ALA A 667 -14.13 -2.58 7.20
C ALA A 667 -14.22 -3.20 8.61
N GLN A 668 -13.43 -4.25 8.89
CA GLN A 668 -13.33 -4.91 10.20
C GLN A 668 -14.69 -5.40 10.74
N GLY A 669 -15.49 -6.03 9.88
CA GLY A 669 -16.80 -6.58 10.23
C GLY A 669 -17.93 -5.55 10.27
N LYS A 670 -17.70 -4.33 9.83
CA LYS A 670 -18.76 -3.34 9.69
C LYS A 670 -19.49 -3.51 8.36
N GLY A 671 -20.80 -3.67 8.42
CA GLY A 671 -21.61 -4.00 7.24
C GLY A 671 -21.49 -5.47 6.87
N ASP A 672 -22.28 -5.85 5.86
CA ASP A 672 -22.37 -7.24 5.38
C ASP A 672 -21.66 -7.38 4.05
N TRP A 673 -21.39 -8.63 3.65
CA TRP A 673 -20.96 -8.92 2.30
C TRP A 673 -21.50 -10.26 1.80
N SER A 674 -21.46 -10.44 0.47
CA SER A 674 -21.79 -11.69 -0.21
C SER A 674 -20.76 -12.02 -1.27
N PHE A 675 -20.66 -13.28 -1.65
CA PHE A 675 -19.81 -13.71 -2.78
C PHE A 675 -20.19 -13.02 -4.08
N GLY A 676 -21.44 -12.71 -4.28
CA GLY A 676 -21.86 -11.97 -5.47
C GLY A 676 -23.36 -11.96 -5.73
N ARG A 677 -23.72 -11.36 -6.85
CA ARG A 677 -25.08 -11.25 -7.38
C ARG A 677 -25.11 -11.46 -8.89
N THR A 678 -26.26 -11.79 -9.43
CA THR A 678 -26.42 -11.96 -10.87
C THR A 678 -26.44 -10.60 -11.58
N TRP A 679 -25.90 -10.56 -12.81
CA TRP A 679 -26.10 -9.42 -13.68
C TRP A 679 -27.03 -9.77 -14.85
N SER A 680 -26.53 -10.53 -15.86
CA SER A 680 -27.32 -10.88 -17.05
C SER A 680 -26.71 -12.09 -17.76
N ASN A 681 -27.27 -12.51 -18.88
CA ASN A 681 -26.86 -13.63 -19.72
C ASN A 681 -26.92 -14.99 -18.95
N GLN A 682 -25.78 -15.66 -18.83
CA GLN A 682 -25.62 -16.89 -18.08
C GLN A 682 -24.63 -16.67 -16.93
N PRO A 683 -25.06 -16.03 -15.83
CA PRO A 683 -24.13 -15.70 -14.76
C PRO A 683 -23.46 -16.96 -14.20
N ILE A 684 -22.13 -16.99 -14.24
CA ILE A 684 -21.30 -18.06 -13.67
C ILE A 684 -20.27 -17.44 -12.76
N ALA A 685 -20.26 -17.85 -11.49
CA ALA A 685 -19.22 -17.52 -10.54
C ALA A 685 -18.97 -18.70 -9.60
N VAL A 686 -17.71 -19.07 -9.43
CA VAL A 686 -17.30 -20.24 -8.64
C VAL A 686 -16.11 -19.89 -7.76
N TYR A 687 -16.22 -20.21 -6.48
CA TYR A 687 -15.17 -20.06 -5.48
C TYR A 687 -14.67 -21.43 -5.03
N LEU A 688 -13.38 -21.66 -5.20
CA LEU A 688 -12.71 -22.92 -4.89
C LEU A 688 -11.60 -22.69 -3.86
N ASN A 689 -11.66 -23.40 -2.73
CA ASN A 689 -10.65 -23.29 -1.67
C ASN A 689 -10.42 -21.85 -1.16
N THR A 690 -11.49 -21.09 -0.98
CA THR A 690 -11.41 -19.70 -0.55
C THR A 690 -11.23 -19.61 0.96
N THR A 691 -10.27 -18.81 1.42
CA THR A 691 -10.03 -18.54 2.84
C THR A 691 -10.63 -17.21 3.24
N LEU A 692 -11.39 -17.17 4.31
CA LEU A 692 -11.94 -15.94 4.87
C LEU A 692 -11.12 -15.48 6.07
N ASP A 693 -10.76 -14.19 6.15
CA ASP A 693 -10.27 -13.68 7.41
C ASP A 693 -11.41 -13.63 8.45
N LYS A 694 -11.07 -13.41 9.70
CA LYS A 694 -12.04 -13.45 10.78
C LYS A 694 -13.15 -12.41 10.65
N PHE A 695 -12.86 -11.24 10.10
CA PHE A 695 -13.85 -10.19 9.91
C PHE A 695 -14.75 -10.52 8.71
N ALA A 696 -14.17 -11.01 7.62
CA ALA A 696 -14.92 -11.46 6.45
C ALA A 696 -15.86 -12.65 6.80
N GLU A 697 -15.37 -13.64 7.56
CA GLU A 697 -16.18 -14.74 8.03
C GLU A 697 -17.43 -14.26 8.80
N ASN A 698 -17.23 -13.35 9.76
CA ASN A 698 -18.31 -12.84 10.60
C ASN A 698 -19.31 -11.94 9.86
N ALA A 699 -18.87 -11.25 8.82
CA ALA A 699 -19.69 -10.30 8.05
C ALA A 699 -20.35 -10.93 6.81
N LEU A 700 -20.07 -12.19 6.49
CA LEU A 700 -20.71 -12.90 5.39
C LEU A 700 -22.20 -13.12 5.70
N ILE A 701 -23.08 -12.68 4.79
CA ILE A 701 -24.52 -12.90 4.96
C ILE A 701 -24.87 -14.39 5.06
N PRO A 702 -25.92 -14.79 5.80
CA PRO A 702 -26.27 -16.19 5.99
C PRO A 702 -26.55 -16.96 4.70
N THR A 703 -27.12 -16.28 3.69
CA THR A 703 -27.36 -16.85 2.35
C THR A 703 -26.10 -16.95 1.50
N ARG A 704 -24.99 -16.36 1.95
CA ARG A 704 -23.66 -16.33 1.33
C ARG A 704 -23.61 -15.67 -0.05
N TRP A 705 -24.68 -15.70 -0.79
CA TRP A 705 -24.93 -15.05 -2.07
C TRP A 705 -26.16 -14.15 -1.98
N THR A 706 -26.15 -13.05 -2.72
CA THR A 706 -27.29 -12.12 -2.74
C THR A 706 -28.48 -12.73 -3.47
N GLU A 707 -29.63 -12.75 -2.82
CA GLU A 707 -30.91 -13.15 -3.41
C GLU A 707 -31.52 -11.99 -4.21
N GLY A 708 -30.97 -11.71 -5.34
CA GLY A 708 -31.30 -10.58 -6.20
C GLY A 708 -30.11 -10.21 -7.05
N GLY A 709 -30.31 -9.41 -8.06
CA GLY A 709 -29.26 -9.03 -8.97
C GLY A 709 -29.54 -7.68 -9.65
N ARG A 710 -28.69 -7.32 -10.60
CA ARG A 710 -28.92 -6.17 -11.47
C ARG A 710 -30.13 -6.44 -12.41
N THR A 711 -30.39 -7.71 -12.67
CA THR A 711 -31.57 -8.18 -13.42
C THR A 711 -32.13 -9.45 -12.77
N GLU A 712 -33.39 -9.77 -13.01
CA GLU A 712 -34.03 -11.03 -12.57
C GLU A 712 -33.61 -12.23 -13.45
N THR A 713 -32.32 -12.51 -13.51
CA THR A 713 -31.74 -13.62 -14.26
C THR A 713 -31.16 -14.63 -13.28
N ASP A 714 -31.66 -15.85 -13.31
CA ASP A 714 -31.09 -16.94 -12.53
C ASP A 714 -29.65 -17.21 -12.99
N PRO A 715 -28.72 -17.48 -12.07
CA PRO A 715 -27.38 -17.89 -12.43
C PRO A 715 -27.42 -19.25 -13.14
N PHE A 716 -26.46 -19.43 -14.04
CA PHE A 716 -26.21 -20.77 -14.59
C PHE A 716 -25.44 -21.61 -13.55
N VAL A 717 -24.43 -21.02 -12.93
CA VAL A 717 -23.76 -21.57 -11.75
C VAL A 717 -23.35 -20.42 -10.81
N PHE A 718 -23.83 -20.47 -9.57
CA PHE A 718 -23.20 -19.80 -8.44
C PHE A 718 -22.76 -20.87 -7.47
N GLY A 719 -21.48 -20.97 -7.20
CA GLY A 719 -20.96 -22.09 -6.46
C GLY A 719 -19.76 -21.80 -5.59
N GLU A 720 -19.71 -22.48 -4.46
CA GLU A 720 -18.52 -22.54 -3.61
C GLU A 720 -18.19 -23.98 -3.24
N TYR A 721 -16.91 -24.24 -3.09
CA TYR A 721 -16.36 -25.51 -2.65
C TYR A 721 -15.17 -25.30 -1.74
N ASN A 722 -15.18 -25.92 -0.56
CA ASN A 722 -14.09 -25.89 0.40
C ASN A 722 -13.72 -24.46 0.84
N THR A 723 -14.71 -23.65 1.25
CA THR A 723 -14.48 -22.37 1.90
C THR A 723 -13.96 -22.60 3.31
N MET A 724 -12.87 -21.95 3.68
CA MET A 724 -12.14 -22.14 4.92
C MET A 724 -12.12 -20.86 5.75
N ASP A 725 -12.02 -21.02 7.07
CA ASP A 725 -11.62 -19.93 7.95
C ASP A 725 -10.09 -19.69 7.88
N ILE A 726 -9.63 -18.68 8.60
CA ILE A 726 -8.18 -18.32 8.64
C ILE A 726 -7.30 -19.43 9.24
N ASP A 727 -7.86 -20.31 10.03
CA ASP A 727 -7.17 -21.44 10.66
C ASP A 727 -7.15 -22.69 9.76
N GLY A 728 -7.78 -22.60 8.57
CA GLY A 728 -7.86 -23.68 7.60
C GLY A 728 -9.01 -24.67 7.86
N THR A 729 -9.94 -24.34 8.76
CA THR A 729 -11.12 -25.17 9.00
C THR A 729 -12.14 -24.95 7.87
N ASN A 730 -12.66 -26.04 7.30
CA ASN A 730 -13.72 -25.93 6.30
C ASN A 730 -15.02 -25.43 6.95
N ILE A 731 -15.49 -24.26 6.52
CA ILE A 731 -16.73 -23.60 6.96
C ILE A 731 -17.80 -23.56 5.88
N THR A 732 -17.63 -24.36 4.81
CA THR A 732 -18.65 -24.54 3.78
C THR A 732 -19.84 -25.26 4.40
N PRO A 733 -21.07 -24.72 4.34
CA PRO A 733 -22.24 -25.44 4.84
C PRO A 733 -22.52 -26.68 4.00
N GLU A 734 -23.20 -27.68 4.57
CA GLU A 734 -23.60 -28.88 3.82
C GLU A 734 -24.51 -28.55 2.63
N THR A 735 -25.35 -27.55 2.79
CA THR A 735 -26.27 -27.06 1.77
C THR A 735 -26.47 -25.57 1.89
N ASN A 736 -26.63 -24.89 0.78
CA ASN A 736 -27.05 -23.50 0.74
C ASN A 736 -27.92 -23.27 -0.50
N THR A 737 -29.15 -22.87 -0.29
CA THR A 737 -30.13 -22.63 -1.36
C THR A 737 -30.47 -21.14 -1.38
N ILE A 738 -30.33 -20.53 -2.54
CA ILE A 738 -30.78 -19.17 -2.77
C ILE A 738 -31.86 -19.13 -3.85
N LYS A 739 -32.61 -18.04 -3.87
CA LYS A 739 -33.68 -17.82 -4.84
C LYS A 739 -33.57 -16.43 -5.45
N ILE A 740 -33.49 -16.39 -6.77
CA ILE A 740 -33.62 -15.14 -7.54
C ILE A 740 -34.97 -15.28 -8.28
N LYS A 741 -35.04 -15.99 -9.34
CA LYS A 741 -36.23 -16.37 -10.07
C LYS A 741 -36.67 -17.79 -9.76
N SER A 742 -35.73 -18.73 -9.79
CA SER A 742 -35.88 -20.10 -9.32
C SER A 742 -34.95 -20.41 -8.15
N SER A 743 -35.18 -21.52 -7.45
CA SER A 743 -34.29 -21.94 -6.35
C SER A 743 -33.17 -22.84 -6.88
N PHE A 744 -31.96 -22.63 -6.42
CA PHE A 744 -30.79 -23.44 -6.78
C PHE A 744 -29.77 -23.53 -5.63
N GLN A 745 -29.01 -24.61 -5.67
CA GLN A 745 -27.96 -24.90 -4.71
C GLN A 745 -26.67 -24.16 -5.08
N THR A 746 -25.99 -23.62 -4.08
CA THR A 746 -24.69 -22.92 -4.27
C THR A 746 -23.51 -23.73 -3.72
N ILE A 747 -23.74 -24.83 -3.05
CA ILE A 747 -22.66 -25.70 -2.59
C ILE A 747 -22.36 -26.75 -3.66
N LEU A 748 -21.10 -26.71 -4.14
CA LEU A 748 -20.66 -27.65 -5.17
C LEU A 748 -20.18 -28.96 -4.55
N THR A 749 -20.52 -30.06 -5.18
CA THR A 749 -19.84 -31.34 -4.93
C THR A 749 -18.42 -31.29 -5.50
N ILE A 750 -17.53 -32.17 -5.04
CA ILE A 750 -16.18 -32.31 -5.58
C ILE A 750 -16.17 -32.50 -7.11
N SER A 751 -17.13 -33.25 -7.64
CA SER A 751 -17.26 -33.50 -9.10
C SER A 751 -17.66 -32.23 -9.85
N GLN A 752 -18.55 -31.40 -9.28
CA GLN A 752 -18.95 -30.13 -9.88
C GLN A 752 -17.82 -29.10 -9.81
N ALA A 753 -17.10 -29.04 -8.68
CA ALA A 753 -15.93 -28.18 -8.53
C ALA A 753 -14.85 -28.54 -9.56
N ALA A 754 -14.63 -29.83 -9.82
CA ALA A 754 -13.65 -30.31 -10.79
C ALA A 754 -13.98 -29.91 -12.26
N GLU A 755 -15.25 -29.54 -12.54
CA GLU A 755 -15.60 -29.01 -13.88
C GLU A 755 -15.00 -27.61 -14.13
N PHE A 756 -14.59 -26.88 -13.09
CA PHE A 756 -13.98 -25.58 -13.15
C PHE A 756 -12.47 -25.61 -12.90
N SER A 757 -11.83 -26.78 -13.15
CA SER A 757 -10.37 -26.89 -13.03
C SER A 757 -9.65 -26.02 -14.06
N TYR A 758 -8.40 -25.66 -13.77
CA TYR A 758 -7.52 -24.89 -14.67
C TYR A 758 -7.43 -25.56 -16.05
N GLU A 759 -7.17 -26.86 -16.09
CA GLU A 759 -7.00 -27.63 -17.34
C GLU A 759 -8.26 -27.62 -18.19
N LYS A 760 -9.44 -27.71 -17.58
CA LYS A 760 -10.70 -27.66 -18.32
C LYS A 760 -10.97 -26.28 -18.88
N MET A 761 -10.65 -25.24 -18.11
CA MET A 761 -10.88 -23.85 -18.52
C MET A 761 -10.00 -23.44 -19.70
N PHE A 762 -8.72 -23.76 -19.65
CA PHE A 762 -7.75 -23.25 -20.64
C PHE A 762 -7.31 -24.26 -21.69
N SER A 763 -7.66 -25.54 -21.56
CA SER A 763 -7.35 -26.59 -22.55
C SER A 763 -8.54 -27.00 -23.43
N ALA A 764 -9.69 -26.36 -23.29
CA ALA A 764 -10.93 -26.76 -23.99
C ALA A 764 -10.88 -26.59 -25.52
N ASN A 765 -9.87 -25.89 -26.06
CA ASN A 765 -9.58 -25.78 -27.48
C ASN A 765 -8.26 -26.49 -27.81
N ALA A 766 -8.36 -27.71 -28.31
CA ALA A 766 -7.18 -28.53 -28.62
C ALA A 766 -6.21 -27.89 -29.63
N ASP A 767 -6.70 -26.98 -30.45
CA ASP A 767 -5.92 -26.31 -31.51
C ASP A 767 -5.33 -24.96 -31.08
N LYS A 768 -5.78 -24.37 -29.95
CA LYS A 768 -5.29 -23.11 -29.40
C LYS A 768 -5.20 -23.22 -27.88
N LYS A 769 -4.29 -24.04 -27.39
CA LYS A 769 -4.02 -24.12 -25.94
C LYS A 769 -3.40 -22.83 -25.45
N TRP A 770 -4.19 -22.03 -24.76
CA TRP A 770 -3.66 -20.95 -23.95
C TRP A 770 -3.30 -21.47 -22.56
N ASP A 771 -2.08 -21.21 -22.12
CA ASP A 771 -1.55 -21.67 -20.82
C ASP A 771 -1.05 -20.48 -20.03
N PRO A 772 -1.95 -19.64 -19.46
CA PRO A 772 -1.56 -18.37 -18.82
C PRO A 772 -0.69 -18.57 -17.58
N ALA A 773 -0.82 -19.68 -16.84
CA ALA A 773 0.03 -19.96 -15.70
C ALA A 773 1.52 -20.11 -16.09
N LYS A 774 1.81 -20.51 -17.32
CA LYS A 774 3.20 -20.50 -17.82
C LYS A 774 3.71 -19.08 -18.04
N LEU A 775 2.83 -18.14 -18.39
CA LEU A 775 3.20 -16.76 -18.64
C LEU A 775 3.57 -16.04 -17.33
N THR A 776 2.95 -16.46 -16.20
CA THR A 776 3.24 -15.91 -14.86
C THR A 776 4.43 -16.59 -14.18
N MET A 777 4.94 -17.70 -14.73
CA MET A 777 6.10 -18.39 -14.15
C MET A 777 7.32 -17.47 -14.16
N GLN A 778 7.90 -17.29 -12.98
CA GLN A 778 9.09 -16.49 -12.81
C GLN A 778 10.34 -17.34 -13.08
N VAL A 779 11.32 -16.74 -13.73
CA VAL A 779 12.65 -17.34 -13.87
C VAL A 779 13.45 -17.18 -12.59
N ALA A 780 14.44 -18.04 -12.40
CA ALA A 780 15.26 -18.01 -11.18
C ALA A 780 16.08 -16.72 -11.08
N ALA A 781 16.48 -16.39 -9.86
CA ALA A 781 17.47 -15.34 -9.65
C ALA A 781 18.81 -15.73 -10.31
N PRO A 782 19.54 -14.76 -10.92
CA PRO A 782 20.87 -15.04 -11.47
C PRO A 782 21.82 -15.58 -10.41
N ALA A 783 22.49 -16.69 -10.72
CA ALA A 783 23.50 -17.25 -9.84
C ALA A 783 24.89 -16.62 -10.10
N ASP A 784 25.75 -16.69 -9.08
CA ASP A 784 27.14 -16.25 -9.15
C ASP A 784 27.32 -14.78 -9.59
N ALA A 785 26.31 -13.94 -9.33
CA ALA A 785 26.42 -12.53 -9.64
C ALA A 785 27.55 -11.89 -8.82
N ASN A 786 28.53 -11.31 -9.50
CA ASN A 786 29.72 -10.77 -8.87
C ASN A 786 30.25 -9.52 -9.57
N TYR A 787 30.65 -8.53 -8.78
CA TYR A 787 31.32 -7.33 -9.28
C TYR A 787 32.83 -7.44 -9.07
N ALA A 788 33.59 -7.32 -10.13
CA ALA A 788 35.05 -7.29 -10.09
C ALA A 788 35.60 -6.47 -11.26
N GLY A 789 36.57 -5.60 -10.97
CA GLY A 789 37.32 -4.88 -12.00
C GLY A 789 36.48 -3.97 -12.91
N GLY A 790 35.43 -3.35 -12.37
CA GLY A 790 34.56 -2.47 -13.16
C GLY A 790 33.52 -3.21 -14.01
N SER A 791 33.26 -4.48 -13.69
CA SER A 791 32.23 -5.27 -14.40
C SER A 791 31.42 -6.15 -13.44
N VAL A 792 30.13 -6.24 -13.69
CA VAL A 792 29.24 -7.23 -13.07
C VAL A 792 29.11 -8.41 -14.02
N THR A 793 29.23 -9.62 -13.51
CA THR A 793 29.03 -10.87 -14.28
C THR A 793 28.11 -11.81 -13.53
N TRP A 794 27.37 -12.66 -14.24
CA TRP A 794 26.47 -13.67 -13.66
C TRP A 794 26.32 -14.87 -14.58
N THR A 795 25.78 -15.95 -14.02
CA THR A 795 25.46 -17.15 -14.80
C THR A 795 24.12 -16.96 -15.51
N ALA A 796 24.06 -17.32 -16.78
CA ALA A 796 22.82 -17.29 -17.56
C ALA A 796 21.72 -18.12 -16.90
N VAL A 797 20.51 -17.58 -16.86
CA VAL A 797 19.32 -18.24 -16.30
C VAL A 797 18.49 -18.83 -17.43
N GLU A 798 18.14 -20.11 -17.31
CA GLU A 798 17.29 -20.77 -18.30
C GLU A 798 15.91 -20.10 -18.38
N GLY A 799 15.48 -19.75 -19.59
CA GLY A 799 14.21 -19.06 -19.84
C GLY A 799 14.23 -17.55 -19.59
N ALA A 800 15.36 -16.99 -19.16
CA ALA A 800 15.49 -15.54 -19.07
C ALA A 800 15.70 -14.93 -20.45
N ILE A 801 14.94 -13.84 -20.75
CA ILE A 801 15.10 -13.06 -21.98
C ILE A 801 15.96 -11.81 -21.77
N ALA A 802 16.07 -11.35 -20.53
CA ALA A 802 16.86 -10.17 -20.16
C ALA A 802 17.18 -10.19 -18.65
N TYR A 803 18.07 -9.30 -18.26
CA TYR A 803 18.46 -9.06 -16.87
C TYR A 803 18.40 -7.58 -16.57
N ALA A 804 17.75 -7.21 -15.48
CA ALA A 804 17.74 -5.84 -14.96
C ALA A 804 18.75 -5.71 -13.82
N LEU A 805 19.67 -4.77 -13.96
CA LEU A 805 20.67 -4.45 -12.95
C LEU A 805 20.25 -3.18 -12.21
N PHE A 806 20.29 -3.22 -10.89
CA PHE A 806 19.89 -2.10 -10.03
C PHE A 806 21.06 -1.69 -9.12
N GLN A 807 21.14 -0.38 -8.87
CA GLN A 807 22.04 0.22 -7.89
C GLN A 807 21.19 0.90 -6.81
N ASN A 808 21.23 0.39 -5.58
CA ASN A 808 20.42 0.89 -4.47
C ASN A 808 18.92 1.03 -4.86
N ASP A 809 18.39 0.00 -5.52
CA ASP A 809 17.02 -0.08 -6.05
C ASP A 809 16.70 0.82 -7.26
N ALA A 810 17.62 1.68 -7.72
CA ALA A 810 17.46 2.40 -8.99
C ALA A 810 17.92 1.52 -10.16
N LEU A 811 17.13 1.47 -11.24
CA LEU A 811 17.51 0.72 -12.44
C LEU A 811 18.73 1.36 -13.10
N ILE A 812 19.75 0.55 -13.36
CA ILE A 812 20.93 0.96 -14.13
C ILE A 812 20.70 0.64 -15.60
N THR A 813 20.36 -0.61 -15.88
CA THR A 813 20.19 -1.10 -17.25
C THR A 813 19.35 -2.36 -17.30
N ILE A 814 18.85 -2.66 -18.48
CA ILE A 814 18.31 -3.97 -18.84
C ILE A 814 19.19 -4.50 -20.00
N THR A 815 19.65 -5.73 -19.91
CA THR A 815 20.53 -6.34 -20.92
C THR A 815 20.16 -7.81 -21.14
N ASP A 816 20.38 -8.32 -22.34
CA ASP A 816 20.28 -9.74 -22.68
C ASP A 816 21.59 -10.50 -22.46
N GLY A 817 22.69 -9.77 -22.19
CA GLY A 817 23.99 -10.34 -21.87
C GLY A 817 24.08 -10.92 -20.46
N THR A 818 25.21 -11.53 -20.14
CA THR A 818 25.53 -12.04 -18.80
C THR A 818 26.65 -11.27 -18.12
N SER A 819 26.92 -10.06 -18.60
CA SER A 819 27.85 -9.12 -18.02
C SER A 819 27.46 -7.68 -18.34
N TYR A 820 27.83 -6.77 -17.46
CA TYR A 820 27.67 -5.34 -17.67
C TYR A 820 28.83 -4.58 -17.04
N ASN A 821 29.40 -3.64 -17.81
CA ASN A 821 30.49 -2.80 -17.32
C ASN A 821 29.91 -1.58 -16.61
N ILE A 822 30.29 -1.41 -15.38
CA ILE A 822 29.90 -0.28 -14.56
C ILE A 822 31.00 0.04 -13.56
N ASP A 823 31.37 1.30 -13.50
CA ASP A 823 32.35 1.79 -12.50
C ASP A 823 31.61 2.33 -11.29
N VAL A 824 31.53 1.51 -10.26
CA VAL A 824 30.89 1.86 -9.00
C VAL A 824 31.86 1.66 -7.84
N ASN A 825 31.72 2.46 -6.79
CA ASN A 825 32.38 2.17 -5.53
C ASN A 825 31.65 1.02 -4.82
N PRO A 826 32.21 -0.20 -4.76
CA PRO A 826 31.52 -1.37 -4.25
C PRO A 826 31.22 -1.29 -2.74
N ASP A 827 31.93 -0.42 -2.00
CA ASP A 827 31.70 -0.23 -0.57
C ASP A 827 30.52 0.71 -0.27
N LEU A 828 30.09 1.50 -1.26
CA LEU A 828 29.04 2.50 -1.12
C LEU A 828 27.73 2.05 -1.74
N TYR A 829 27.78 1.24 -2.79
CA TYR A 829 26.60 0.87 -3.58
C TYR A 829 26.30 -0.63 -3.48
N ARG A 830 25.04 -0.92 -3.22
CA ARG A 830 24.48 -2.26 -3.34
C ARG A 830 24.04 -2.47 -4.79
N LEU A 831 24.60 -3.47 -5.44
CA LEU A 831 24.12 -3.90 -6.74
C LEU A 831 23.26 -5.16 -6.59
N THR A 832 22.16 -5.17 -7.30
CA THR A 832 21.27 -6.31 -7.40
C THR A 832 20.86 -6.56 -8.83
N ILE A 833 20.47 -7.80 -9.13
CA ILE A 833 20.10 -8.21 -10.46
C ILE A 833 18.88 -9.12 -10.44
N ARG A 834 17.99 -8.96 -11.40
CA ARG A 834 16.79 -9.76 -11.58
C ARG A 834 16.73 -10.29 -13.02
N SER A 835 16.29 -11.52 -13.20
CA SER A 835 16.05 -12.12 -14.52
C SER A 835 14.61 -11.85 -14.96
N ALA A 836 14.39 -11.58 -16.23
CA ALA A 836 13.07 -11.41 -16.83
C ALA A 836 12.62 -12.68 -17.56
N ASN A 837 11.38 -13.10 -17.35
CA ASN A 837 10.76 -14.19 -18.13
C ASN A 837 10.34 -13.73 -19.53
N ALA A 838 9.77 -14.62 -20.34
CA ALA A 838 9.34 -14.32 -21.70
C ALA A 838 8.28 -13.20 -21.82
N GLN A 839 7.60 -12.85 -20.72
CA GLN A 839 6.64 -11.75 -20.68
C GLN A 839 7.28 -10.45 -20.13
N GLY A 840 8.58 -10.44 -19.85
CA GLY A 840 9.28 -9.32 -19.24
C GLY A 840 9.15 -9.25 -17.70
N GLY A 841 8.38 -10.13 -17.11
CA GLY A 841 8.20 -10.16 -15.65
C GLY A 841 9.51 -10.56 -14.95
N PHE A 842 9.92 -9.73 -13.97
CA PHE A 842 11.16 -9.98 -13.23
C PHE A 842 10.94 -11.00 -12.11
N GLY A 843 11.79 -12.02 -12.10
CA GLY A 843 11.90 -12.98 -11.02
C GLY A 843 12.55 -12.44 -9.75
N PRO A 844 12.93 -13.33 -8.82
CA PRO A 844 13.58 -12.95 -7.57
C PRO A 844 14.90 -12.20 -7.79
N GLU A 845 15.21 -11.31 -6.86
CA GLU A 845 16.45 -10.53 -6.83
C GLU A 845 17.63 -11.41 -6.39
N ALA A 846 18.78 -11.25 -7.05
CA ALA A 846 20.07 -11.71 -6.59
C ALA A 846 20.94 -10.51 -6.18
N HIS A 847 21.62 -10.64 -5.05
CA HIS A 847 22.66 -9.68 -4.66
C HIS A 847 23.94 -9.93 -5.44
N VAL A 848 24.56 -8.86 -5.95
CA VAL A 848 25.83 -8.92 -6.66
C VAL A 848 26.97 -8.97 -5.63
N ALA A 849 27.65 -10.10 -5.52
CA ALA A 849 28.79 -10.25 -4.62
C ALA A 849 29.91 -9.26 -4.97
N GLY A 850 30.70 -8.87 -4.00
CA GLY A 850 31.73 -7.84 -4.17
C GLY A 850 31.20 -6.41 -4.05
N THR A 851 29.89 -6.21 -3.81
CA THR A 851 29.28 -4.93 -3.50
C THR A 851 28.62 -5.03 -2.13
N THR A 852 28.85 -4.07 -1.26
CA THR A 852 28.31 -4.16 0.10
C THR A 852 27.09 -3.29 0.29
N GLY A 853 27.01 -2.17 -0.39
CA GLY A 853 26.06 -1.12 -0.05
C GLY A 853 26.17 -0.80 1.46
N ILE A 854 25.66 0.25 1.93
CA ILE A 854 25.33 0.35 3.35
C ILE A 854 24.20 -0.64 3.56
N GLN A 855 24.50 -1.87 3.98
CA GLN A 855 23.45 -2.73 4.52
C GLN A 855 22.71 -1.85 5.51
N GLU A 856 21.40 -1.70 5.30
CA GLU A 856 20.57 -1.40 6.45
C GLU A 856 21.12 -2.24 7.57
N VAL A 857 21.68 -1.59 8.53
CA VAL A 857 21.92 -2.24 9.81
C VAL A 857 20.50 -2.62 10.20
N LYS A 858 20.06 -3.84 9.80
CA LYS A 858 19.05 -4.54 10.55
C LYS A 858 19.65 -4.48 11.93
N ARG A 859 19.26 -3.46 12.68
CA ARG A 859 19.39 -3.47 14.11
C ARG A 859 18.71 -4.77 14.47
N THR A 860 19.48 -5.82 14.58
CA THR A 860 19.23 -6.83 15.54
C THR A 860 19.19 -6.02 16.81
N MET A 861 17.98 -5.49 17.12
CA MET A 861 17.67 -5.20 18.48
C MET A 861 17.92 -6.53 19.15
N THR A 862 19.12 -6.73 19.67
CA THR A 862 19.31 -7.53 20.85
C THR A 862 18.35 -6.84 21.80
N LYS A 863 17.13 -7.38 21.90
CA LYS A 863 16.21 -7.04 22.95
C LYS A 863 16.99 -7.31 24.23
N GLU A 864 17.69 -6.31 24.74
CA GLU A 864 18.06 -6.33 26.14
C GLU A 864 16.75 -6.54 26.85
N ASN A 865 16.61 -7.69 27.49
CA ASN A 865 15.42 -8.00 28.25
C ASN A 865 15.27 -6.91 29.31
N VAL A 866 14.35 -5.97 29.05
CA VAL A 866 14.05 -4.93 30.03
C VAL A 866 13.20 -5.58 31.10
N ILE A 867 13.76 -5.75 32.29
CA ILE A 867 13.16 -6.49 33.40
C ILE A 867 12.77 -5.50 34.48
N TYR A 868 11.53 -5.52 34.89
CA TYR A 868 11.02 -4.74 36.01
C TYR A 868 10.51 -5.68 37.12
N ASN A 869 10.70 -5.29 38.37
CA ASN A 869 9.99 -5.91 39.48
C ASN A 869 8.52 -5.47 39.51
N LEU A 870 7.72 -6.02 40.38
CA LEU A 870 6.29 -5.67 40.48
C LEU A 870 6.03 -4.22 40.96
N GLN A 871 7.03 -3.52 41.46
CA GLN A 871 6.99 -2.12 41.84
C GLN A 871 7.43 -1.19 40.69
N GLY A 872 7.65 -1.74 39.48
CA GLY A 872 8.05 -0.95 38.29
C GLY A 872 9.51 -0.51 38.29
N VAL A 873 10.36 -1.01 39.18
CA VAL A 873 11.79 -0.70 39.19
C VAL A 873 12.57 -1.63 38.24
N ARG A 874 13.41 -1.06 37.40
CA ARG A 874 14.25 -1.83 36.47
C ARG A 874 15.30 -2.67 37.24
N VAL A 875 15.35 -3.95 36.91
CA VAL A 875 16.26 -4.92 37.55
C VAL A 875 17.23 -5.47 36.51
N LYS A 876 18.53 -5.28 36.72
CA LYS A 876 19.56 -5.81 35.80
C LYS A 876 19.77 -7.32 35.93
N ASN A 877 19.73 -7.85 37.17
CA ASN A 877 19.91 -9.26 37.47
C ASN A 877 18.76 -9.73 38.34
N PRO A 878 17.69 -10.31 37.76
CA PRO A 878 16.55 -10.76 38.54
C PRO A 878 16.90 -12.03 39.34
N GLY A 879 16.69 -12.00 40.63
CA GLY A 879 16.66 -13.19 41.44
C GLY A 879 15.39 -14.01 41.23
N LYS A 880 15.19 -15.09 42.02
CA LYS A 880 13.92 -15.84 41.95
C LYS A 880 12.75 -14.94 42.32
N GLY A 881 11.73 -14.90 41.50
CA GLY A 881 10.56 -14.04 41.75
C GLY A 881 9.73 -13.80 40.52
N ILE A 882 8.74 -12.92 40.66
CA ILE A 882 7.86 -12.51 39.54
C ILE A 882 8.33 -11.14 39.04
N TYR A 883 8.53 -11.05 37.75
CA TYR A 883 9.03 -9.86 37.06
C TYR A 883 8.18 -9.57 35.82
N ILE A 884 8.23 -8.35 35.32
CA ILE A 884 7.72 -7.97 34.02
C ILE A 884 8.93 -7.94 33.07
N ILE A 885 9.01 -8.90 32.16
CA ILE A 885 10.08 -9.00 31.17
C ILE A 885 9.49 -8.71 29.79
N ASN A 886 9.96 -7.65 29.14
CA ASN A 886 9.45 -7.20 27.82
C ASN A 886 7.92 -7.04 27.81
N GLY A 887 7.35 -6.47 28.87
CA GLY A 887 5.92 -6.25 29.01
C GLY A 887 5.09 -7.48 29.39
N LYS A 888 5.70 -8.65 29.61
CA LYS A 888 5.01 -9.89 30.03
C LYS A 888 5.36 -10.27 31.47
N LYS A 889 4.36 -10.63 32.28
CA LYS A 889 4.56 -11.16 33.63
C LYS A 889 5.24 -12.53 33.54
N THR A 890 6.46 -12.65 34.08
CA THR A 890 7.32 -13.83 33.98
C THR A 890 7.81 -14.26 35.35
N VAL A 891 7.80 -15.55 35.61
CA VAL A 891 8.36 -16.12 36.85
C VAL A 891 9.80 -16.52 36.56
N VAL A 892 10.74 -15.89 37.27
CA VAL A 892 12.16 -16.31 37.26
C VAL A 892 12.36 -17.33 38.40
N ARG A 893 12.74 -18.54 38.05
CA ARG A 893 12.86 -19.67 38.96
C ARG A 893 14.27 -19.84 39.49
#